data_32ca24fd1e1ba20e7a6f283bbf001c6d
#
_entry.id   32ca24fd1e1ba20e7a6f283bbf001c6d
#
_cell.length_a   1.000
_cell.length_b   1.000
_cell.length_c   1.000
_cell.angle_alpha   90.00
_cell.angle_beta   90.00
_cell.angle_gamma   90.00
#
_symmetry.space_group_name_H-M   'P 1'
#
loop_
_entity.id
_entity.type
_entity.pdbx_description
1 polymer ?
#
loop_
_entity_poly.entity_id
_entity_poly.type
_entity_poly.pdbx_seq_one_letter_code
_entity_poly.pdbx_strand_id
1 'polypeptide(L)'
;MKNLILIPLFTVAAINPVCAQKAPAHIRLTEQSMMHESRVTPSPLNGAMVDDRFVSFQWPLPAEAQSDGAPMDGFEHLVKKIDKSKLAYKIRYAQDSTFRKGCFQADTRWPFYNPEKPLSLGTWYWQYAYVKDGQPQWSETLQVEVKDNGHRFCPPSLKEVLACVPLSHPRVWIIKDEWDKFRKESLGKVERAWYLERADKVLITPMKDVKDINTSQVKNLTNQMQINSYLTRESRRIIDAEEGNTEALIRAYLLTKDRKYADEAIRRVMIMSDWNKNANVKGDFNDATLLSLCSMAYDSFYDLLTSAQKKELLDDIREKGNGMYNHFNNYMENHIAENHIWQMTLRILTMAAFATYGDLPEADTWTDYCYNVWLARFPGLNKDGGWHNGDSYFTVNTRTLIEVPYYYTKLTGFDFFSDPWYTNNVMYTIFQQPPFSKSGGNGSSHQNVMRPNSIRIGYLDALARLTGNTYAADFVRRTLKSDSLYLKKALLAKPGDLAWFRLQCDKPLPDGPGLTALPWGYVFPETGLASFQTNWDRVGSNAMWSFRSSPYGSTSHALANQNAFNTFFGGKPIFYSSGHHIEFTDVHSMLCHRGTRAHNTILVNGMGQRIGVEGYGWIPRYYVGEKIGYVLGDASNAYGKVISPLWLKRGEQSDVHYTPENGWDDVPLTKFRRHIVNLGNTGYIFIYDELEASEPADYTFMLHTVTQPMSVDKTDKRYIHVQGLSGRGGASDAYIFSTGALQTDTTSQFFVPAHNWLRADDKGNFKKYPNHYHFTAKSEKAKVYRFGTIINTHAVKYPAKAPEILEDGRIKAGGWLISVNLKAEGAPSFFIRSTKDKVSITYKGQETIVDENGYVTTMRDKVPELEI
;
A
#
# COMPACT_ATOMS: atom_id res chain seq x y z
N MET A 1 60.70 5.83 47.41
CA MET A 1 59.42 6.49 47.63
C MET A 1 59.06 7.24 46.33
N LYS A 2 58.17 6.72 45.64
CA LYS A 2 57.12 7.48 44.98
C LYS A 2 56.37 6.54 44.06
N ASN A 3 55.23 6.21 44.48
CA ASN A 3 54.25 5.47 43.73
C ASN A 3 53.92 6.22 42.44
N LEU A 4 54.33 5.69 41.31
CA LEU A 4 53.68 6.03 40.06
C LEU A 4 52.54 5.08 39.92
N ILE A 5 51.39 5.61 40.17
CA ILE A 5 50.13 4.99 39.88
C ILE A 5 49.99 4.92 38.38
N LEU A 6 50.33 3.80 37.82
CA LEU A 6 50.02 3.40 36.47
C LEU A 6 48.57 2.91 36.42
N ILE A 7 47.72 3.88 36.47
CA ILE A 7 46.30 3.58 36.27
C ILE A 7 45.91 4.19 34.98
N PRO A 8 45.68 4.43 34.15
CA PRO A 8 44.53 4.47 33.29
C PRO A 8 44.76 3.89 31.90
N LEU A 9 45.84 3.17 31.73
CA LEU A 9 46.13 2.67 30.38
C LEU A 9 45.28 1.45 29.94
N PHE A 10 44.59 0.83 30.86
CA PHE A 10 43.91 -0.42 30.51
C PHE A 10 42.41 -0.27 30.19
N THR A 11 41.85 0.87 30.50
CA THR A 11 40.44 1.14 30.18
C THR A 11 40.21 1.55 28.73
N VAL A 12 41.22 1.98 28.04
CA VAL A 12 41.12 2.42 26.63
C VAL A 12 41.11 1.25 25.67
N ALA A 13 41.71 0.14 26.00
CA ALA A 13 41.78 -1.03 25.11
C ALA A 13 40.48 -1.83 25.04
N ALA A 14 39.59 -1.68 25.99
CA ALA A 14 38.31 -2.39 25.98
C ALA A 14 37.23 -1.73 25.12
N ILE A 15 37.48 -0.52 24.65
CA ILE A 15 36.50 0.22 23.83
C ILE A 15 36.65 -0.08 22.33
N ASN A 16 37.74 -0.67 21.94
CA ASN A 16 38.07 -0.88 20.51
C ASN A 16 37.33 -2.00 19.77
N PRO A 17 36.79 -3.03 20.38
CA PRO A 17 36.06 -4.05 19.61
C PRO A 17 34.71 -3.55 19.09
N VAL A 18 34.18 -2.45 19.64
CA VAL A 18 32.85 -1.97 19.22
C VAL A 18 32.90 -1.26 17.85
N CYS A 19 34.05 -0.75 17.50
CA CYS A 19 34.23 -0.02 16.23
C CYS A 19 34.46 -0.91 15.03
N ALA A 20 34.55 -2.22 15.21
CA ALA A 20 34.80 -3.17 14.14
C ALA A 20 33.55 -3.98 13.71
N GLN A 21 32.35 -3.60 14.16
CA GLN A 21 31.17 -4.10 13.49
C GLN A 21 31.15 -3.55 12.08
N LYS A 22 31.46 -4.40 11.11
CA LYS A 22 31.12 -4.14 9.71
C LYS A 22 29.67 -3.70 9.68
N ALA A 23 29.40 -2.57 9.04
CA ALA A 23 28.03 -2.20 8.72
C ALA A 23 27.32 -3.45 8.17
N PRO A 24 26.13 -3.77 8.65
CA PRO A 24 25.41 -4.91 8.11
C PRO A 24 25.30 -4.74 6.61
N ALA A 25 25.49 -5.83 5.86
CA ALA A 25 25.39 -5.81 4.41
C ALA A 25 23.96 -5.48 3.93
N HIS A 26 23.00 -5.38 4.84
CA HIS A 26 21.59 -5.20 4.59
C HIS A 26 21.00 -4.23 5.59
N ILE A 27 20.11 -3.40 5.11
CA ILE A 27 19.56 -2.28 5.85
C ILE A 27 18.29 -2.67 6.57
N ARG A 28 18.23 -2.30 7.83
CA ARG A 28 17.01 -2.40 8.63
C ARG A 28 16.06 -1.28 8.26
N LEU A 29 15.04 -1.59 7.50
CA LEU A 29 13.89 -0.73 7.23
C LEU A 29 13.35 -0.05 8.51
N THR A 30 13.39 -0.76 9.62
CA THR A 30 12.73 -0.39 10.87
C THR A 30 13.43 0.72 11.63
N GLU A 31 14.76 0.79 11.61
CA GLU A 31 15.49 1.73 12.47
C GLU A 31 15.75 3.07 11.81
N GLN A 32 15.91 3.11 10.52
CA GLN A 32 16.29 4.33 9.80
C GLN A 32 15.22 4.87 8.88
N SER A 33 14.42 4.00 8.24
CA SER A 33 13.46 4.43 7.23
C SER A 33 12.05 4.66 7.79
N MET A 34 11.68 3.96 8.86
CA MET A 34 10.31 3.93 9.35
C MET A 34 10.10 4.74 10.64
N MET A 35 11.14 4.99 11.44
CA MET A 35 11.03 5.69 12.72
C MET A 35 10.74 7.19 12.64
N HIS A 36 10.63 7.76 11.46
CA HIS A 36 10.37 9.18 11.26
C HIS A 36 9.16 9.41 10.36
N GLU A 37 8.04 8.75 10.65
CA GLU A 37 6.77 8.95 9.95
C GLU A 37 6.87 8.78 8.43
N SER A 38 7.49 7.68 8.00
CA SER A 38 7.68 7.40 6.56
C SER A 38 8.51 8.45 5.83
N ARG A 39 9.39 9.13 6.52
CA ARG A 39 10.31 10.09 5.90
C ARG A 39 11.28 9.39 4.97
N VAL A 40 11.65 10.11 3.92
CA VAL A 40 12.71 9.67 3.01
C VAL A 40 14.03 9.56 3.77
N THR A 41 14.72 8.46 3.59
CA THR A 41 16.08 8.23 4.12
C THR A 41 17.09 8.26 2.99
N PRO A 42 18.41 8.38 3.30
CA PRO A 42 19.43 8.14 2.28
C PRO A 42 19.26 6.75 1.66
N SER A 43 19.22 6.68 0.34
CA SER A 43 19.13 5.43 -0.42
C SER A 43 20.01 5.52 -1.68
N PRO A 44 20.76 4.47 -2.05
CA PRO A 44 20.97 3.22 -1.31
C PRO A 44 21.62 3.47 0.04
N LEU A 45 21.19 2.71 1.05
CA LEU A 45 21.74 2.87 2.41
C LEU A 45 23.15 2.28 2.48
N ASN A 46 23.87 2.66 3.54
CA ASN A 46 25.23 2.20 3.77
C ASN A 46 25.31 0.67 3.91
N GLY A 47 26.07 0.02 3.01
CA GLY A 47 26.22 -1.42 2.97
C GLY A 47 25.16 -2.16 2.16
N ALA A 48 24.26 -1.45 1.48
CA ALA A 48 23.26 -2.05 0.61
C ALA A 48 23.88 -2.82 -0.54
N MET A 49 23.19 -3.90 -0.96
CA MET A 49 23.43 -4.59 -2.22
C MET A 49 22.34 -4.19 -3.21
N VAL A 50 22.74 -3.87 -4.43
CA VAL A 50 21.84 -3.52 -5.52
C VAL A 50 22.04 -4.51 -6.65
N ASP A 51 20.97 -5.16 -7.04
CA ASP A 51 20.99 -6.14 -8.12
C ASP A 51 20.81 -5.50 -9.51
N ASP A 52 20.34 -4.27 -9.56
CA ASP A 52 20.21 -3.49 -10.78
C ASP A 52 21.42 -2.62 -11.01
N ARG A 53 21.86 -2.49 -12.24
CA ARG A 53 22.92 -1.55 -12.63
C ARG A 53 22.47 -0.10 -12.64
N PHE A 54 21.16 0.13 -12.71
CA PHE A 54 20.57 1.46 -12.56
C PHE A 54 20.30 1.72 -11.08
N VAL A 55 21.04 2.66 -10.52
CA VAL A 55 20.95 3.03 -9.11
C VAL A 55 20.48 4.48 -9.03
N SER A 56 19.32 4.70 -8.42
CA SER A 56 18.85 6.02 -8.05
C SER A 56 19.33 6.37 -6.66
N PHE A 57 19.84 7.58 -6.49
CA PHE A 57 20.25 8.13 -5.20
C PHE A 57 19.17 9.07 -4.67
N GLN A 58 18.86 8.98 -3.39
CA GLN A 58 17.96 9.92 -2.72
C GLN A 58 18.38 10.17 -1.28
N TRP A 59 17.95 11.30 -0.72
CA TRP A 59 18.21 11.69 0.65
C TRP A 59 17.11 12.60 1.19
N PRO A 60 16.99 12.78 2.53
CA PRO A 60 15.96 13.62 3.10
C PRO A 60 16.20 15.10 2.80
N LEU A 61 15.15 15.91 2.90
CA LEU A 61 15.33 17.36 2.98
C LEU A 61 16.17 17.74 4.22
N PRO A 62 16.90 18.87 4.20
CA PRO A 62 17.61 19.34 5.39
C PRO A 62 16.62 19.56 6.55
N ALA A 63 17.09 19.40 7.79
CA ALA A 63 16.23 19.41 8.98
C ALA A 63 15.37 20.69 9.10
N GLU A 64 15.93 21.84 8.75
CA GLU A 64 15.21 23.10 8.71
C GLU A 64 14.10 23.17 7.65
N ALA A 65 14.15 22.27 6.67
CA ALA A 65 13.22 22.17 5.57
C ALA A 65 12.17 21.09 5.76
N GLN A 66 12.30 20.25 6.76
CA GLN A 66 11.34 19.19 7.06
C GLN A 66 10.10 19.79 7.73
N SER A 67 8.92 19.36 7.30
CA SER A 67 7.68 19.72 7.96
C SER A 67 7.36 18.75 9.09
N ASP A 68 6.72 19.27 10.14
CA ASP A 68 6.29 18.46 11.29
C ASP A 68 4.89 17.86 11.11
N GLY A 69 4.26 18.06 9.98
CA GLY A 69 2.92 17.57 9.74
C GLY A 69 2.49 17.58 8.27
N ALA A 70 1.34 16.97 8.01
CA ALA A 70 0.76 16.90 6.68
C ALA A 70 0.09 18.23 6.29
N PRO A 71 0.32 18.77 5.09
CA PRO A 71 -0.50 19.81 4.54
C PRO A 71 -1.78 19.14 4.02
N MET A 72 -2.72 19.00 4.90
CA MET A 72 -4.10 18.75 4.55
C MET A 72 -4.88 20.04 4.84
N ASP A 73 -6.07 20.19 4.26
CA ASP A 73 -6.92 21.33 4.57
C ASP A 73 -7.00 21.56 6.09
N GLY A 74 -6.55 22.72 6.53
CA GLY A 74 -6.47 23.08 7.95
C GLY A 74 -5.14 22.76 8.65
N PHE A 75 -4.16 22.18 7.95
CA PHE A 75 -2.82 21.91 8.49
C PHE A 75 -1.69 22.72 7.85
N GLU A 76 -2.01 23.65 7.00
CA GLU A 76 -1.03 24.48 6.26
C GLU A 76 -0.09 25.25 7.21
N HIS A 77 -0.55 25.53 8.42
CA HIS A 77 0.25 26.20 9.45
C HIS A 77 1.36 25.29 10.02
N LEU A 78 1.26 23.97 9.85
CA LEU A 78 2.29 22.99 10.26
C LEU A 78 3.40 22.85 9.22
N VAL A 79 3.19 23.34 8.00
CA VAL A 79 4.17 23.29 6.94
C VAL A 79 5.11 24.49 7.07
N LYS A 80 6.39 24.24 7.28
CA LYS A 80 7.39 25.31 7.21
C LYS A 80 7.43 25.84 5.78
N LYS A 81 7.15 27.12 5.59
CA LYS A 81 7.34 27.79 4.32
C LYS A 81 8.82 27.97 4.09
N ILE A 82 9.38 27.16 3.21
CA ILE A 82 10.79 27.20 2.86
C ILE A 82 10.91 27.94 1.52
N ASP A 83 11.85 28.85 1.46
CA ASP A 83 12.26 29.41 0.18
C ASP A 83 13.15 28.38 -0.55
N LYS A 84 12.53 27.58 -1.39
CA LYS A 84 13.18 26.50 -2.12
C LYS A 84 14.19 26.98 -3.16
N SER A 85 14.11 28.23 -3.58
CA SER A 85 15.13 28.80 -4.45
C SER A 85 16.52 28.82 -3.81
N LYS A 86 16.56 28.71 -2.47
CA LYS A 86 17.80 28.63 -1.68
C LYS A 86 18.28 27.21 -1.40
N LEU A 87 17.46 26.19 -1.72
CA LEU A 87 17.86 24.80 -1.56
C LEU A 87 18.61 24.35 -2.81
N ALA A 88 19.84 23.93 -2.62
CA ALA A 88 20.67 23.33 -3.65
C ALA A 88 21.39 22.12 -3.05
N TYR A 89 21.56 21.10 -3.86
CA TYR A 89 22.16 19.85 -3.45
C TYR A 89 23.31 19.49 -4.37
N LYS A 90 24.25 18.74 -3.84
CA LYS A 90 25.28 18.07 -4.63
C LYS A 90 25.36 16.61 -4.29
N ILE A 91 25.75 15.82 -5.26
CA ILE A 91 26.05 14.41 -5.08
C ILE A 91 27.42 14.12 -5.66
N ARG A 92 28.16 13.20 -5.04
CA ARG A 92 29.34 12.56 -5.64
C ARG A 92 29.35 11.08 -5.39
N TYR A 93 29.82 10.30 -6.36
CA TYR A 93 29.94 8.85 -6.25
C TYR A 93 31.15 8.34 -7.05
N ALA A 94 31.81 7.30 -6.53
CA ALA A 94 33.02 6.71 -7.10
C ALA A 94 33.23 5.28 -6.59
N GLN A 95 34.04 4.48 -7.30
CA GLN A 95 34.56 3.21 -6.75
C GLN A 95 35.75 3.42 -5.80
N ASP A 96 36.31 4.62 -5.77
CA ASP A 96 37.35 5.02 -4.84
C ASP A 96 36.73 5.77 -3.63
N SER A 97 36.81 5.17 -2.43
CA SER A 97 36.26 5.74 -1.19
C SER A 97 36.80 7.13 -0.83
N THR A 98 37.94 7.54 -1.42
CA THR A 98 38.53 8.87 -1.23
C THR A 98 38.02 9.91 -2.23
N PHE A 99 37.23 9.52 -3.22
CA PHE A 99 36.71 10.36 -4.31
C PHE A 99 37.78 11.06 -5.14
N ARG A 100 39.04 10.54 -5.14
CA ARG A 100 40.17 11.14 -5.90
C ARG A 100 40.26 10.61 -7.32
N LYS A 101 39.75 9.37 -7.56
CA LYS A 101 39.80 8.72 -8.87
C LYS A 101 38.43 8.36 -9.34
N GLY A 102 38.10 8.61 -10.60
CA GLY A 102 36.82 8.21 -11.20
C GLY A 102 35.61 8.80 -10.48
N CYS A 103 35.74 9.96 -9.86
CA CYS A 103 34.65 10.58 -9.14
C CYS A 103 33.70 11.29 -10.11
N PHE A 104 32.44 10.91 -10.03
CA PHE A 104 31.34 11.64 -10.65
C PHE A 104 30.75 12.60 -9.62
N GLN A 105 30.46 13.83 -10.04
CA GLN A 105 29.83 14.85 -9.20
C GLN A 105 28.80 15.59 -10.03
N ALA A 106 27.64 15.85 -9.41
CA ALA A 106 26.56 16.58 -10.04
C ALA A 106 25.90 17.53 -9.04
N ASP A 107 25.32 18.60 -9.57
CA ASP A 107 24.40 19.50 -8.87
C ASP A 107 22.97 19.07 -9.16
N THR A 108 22.09 19.12 -8.17
CA THR A 108 20.67 18.80 -8.35
C THR A 108 19.79 19.77 -7.57
N ARG A 109 18.58 19.98 -8.09
CA ARG A 109 17.57 20.85 -7.47
C ARG A 109 16.72 20.13 -6.42
N TRP A 110 16.77 18.79 -6.43
CA TRP A 110 15.94 17.94 -5.55
C TRP A 110 16.82 16.99 -4.74
N PRO A 111 16.29 16.45 -3.64
CA PRO A 111 17.04 15.52 -2.79
C PRO A 111 17.07 14.11 -3.37
N PHE A 112 17.25 13.99 -4.69
CA PHE A 112 17.49 12.74 -5.43
C PHE A 112 18.26 12.99 -6.72
N TYR A 113 18.86 11.93 -7.23
CA TYR A 113 19.66 12.00 -8.45
C TYR A 113 19.67 10.64 -9.16
N ASN A 114 19.46 10.67 -10.45
CA ASN A 114 19.56 9.50 -11.33
C ASN A 114 20.79 9.63 -12.21
N PRO A 115 21.78 8.70 -12.13
CA PRO A 115 22.92 8.69 -13.03
C PRO A 115 22.48 8.56 -14.50
N GLU A 116 23.14 9.30 -15.39
CA GLU A 116 22.87 9.18 -16.84
C GLU A 116 23.25 7.81 -17.42
N LYS A 117 24.11 7.09 -16.74
CA LYS A 117 24.61 5.78 -17.15
C LYS A 117 24.56 4.80 -15.99
N PRO A 118 24.26 3.50 -16.26
CA PRO A 118 24.31 2.47 -15.25
C PRO A 118 25.68 2.37 -14.60
N LEU A 119 25.71 2.14 -13.30
CA LEU A 119 26.95 1.92 -12.57
C LEU A 119 27.57 0.57 -12.97
N SER A 120 28.90 0.48 -13.01
CA SER A 120 29.60 -0.79 -13.20
C SER A 120 29.48 -1.68 -11.96
N LEU A 121 29.70 -2.99 -12.13
CA LEU A 121 29.71 -3.93 -11.01
C LEU A 121 30.79 -3.58 -9.99
N GLY A 122 30.53 -3.91 -8.72
CA GLY A 122 31.46 -3.75 -7.61
C GLY A 122 30.99 -2.71 -6.60
N THR A 123 31.89 -2.39 -5.70
CA THR A 123 31.61 -1.45 -4.61
C THR A 123 31.70 -0.01 -5.07
N TRP A 124 30.70 0.77 -4.74
CA TRP A 124 30.61 2.20 -4.96
C TRP A 124 30.47 2.93 -3.63
N TYR A 125 31.07 4.10 -3.54
CA TYR A 125 30.96 5.02 -2.41
C TYR A 125 30.25 6.27 -2.88
N TRP A 126 29.39 6.84 -2.05
CA TRP A 126 28.66 8.04 -2.42
C TRP A 126 28.42 8.95 -1.22
N GLN A 127 28.23 10.23 -1.52
CA GLN A 127 27.87 11.27 -0.56
C GLN A 127 26.91 12.25 -1.22
N TYR A 128 26.00 12.76 -0.44
CA TYR A 128 25.20 13.92 -0.81
C TYR A 128 25.61 15.14 0.02
N ALA A 129 25.27 16.35 -0.43
CA ALA A 129 25.52 17.57 0.30
C ALA A 129 24.35 18.53 0.20
N TYR A 130 24.11 19.25 1.29
CA TYR A 130 23.33 20.47 1.29
C TYR A 130 24.26 21.65 1.01
N VAL A 131 23.89 22.51 0.07
CA VAL A 131 24.67 23.71 -0.25
C VAL A 131 24.19 24.87 0.60
N LYS A 132 25.03 25.35 1.52
CA LYS A 132 24.73 26.48 2.39
C LYS A 132 25.75 27.58 2.14
N ASP A 133 25.26 28.80 1.85
CA ASP A 133 26.12 29.95 1.51
C ASP A 133 27.15 29.62 0.40
N GLY A 134 26.73 28.86 -0.60
CA GLY A 134 27.56 28.42 -1.72
C GLY A 134 28.56 27.30 -1.40
N GLN A 135 28.61 26.83 -0.16
CA GLN A 135 29.52 25.76 0.28
C GLN A 135 28.77 24.44 0.50
N PRO A 136 29.24 23.31 -0.04
CA PRO A 136 28.62 22.01 0.19
C PRO A 136 28.97 21.47 1.58
N GLN A 137 27.92 21.08 2.32
CA GLN A 137 28.03 20.33 3.58
C GLN A 137 27.79 18.86 3.27
N TRP A 138 28.89 18.11 3.10
CA TRP A 138 28.84 16.70 2.72
C TRP A 138 28.36 15.79 3.87
N SER A 139 27.55 14.78 3.51
CA SER A 139 27.19 13.68 4.40
C SER A 139 28.42 12.82 4.74
N GLU A 140 28.22 11.87 5.66
CA GLU A 140 29.13 10.73 5.78
C GLU A 140 29.20 9.96 4.45
N THR A 141 30.28 9.16 4.29
CA THR A 141 30.43 8.30 3.11
C THR A 141 29.56 7.07 3.26
N LEU A 142 28.67 6.86 2.31
CA LEU A 142 27.82 5.69 2.21
C LEU A 142 28.41 4.74 1.16
N GLN A 143 28.21 3.43 1.37
CA GLN A 143 28.71 2.38 0.49
C GLN A 143 27.53 1.57 -0.08
N VAL A 144 27.63 1.20 -1.35
CA VAL A 144 26.70 0.30 -2.03
C VAL A 144 27.47 -0.70 -2.88
N GLU A 145 27.02 -1.95 -2.90
CA GLU A 145 27.57 -2.99 -3.77
C GLU A 145 26.61 -3.25 -4.93
N VAL A 146 27.07 -3.02 -6.18
CA VAL A 146 26.31 -3.27 -7.40
C VAL A 146 26.63 -4.67 -7.92
N LYS A 147 25.61 -5.55 -7.95
CA LYS A 147 25.69 -6.95 -8.43
C LYS A 147 24.88 -7.13 -9.72
N ASP A 148 25.29 -8.08 -10.53
CA ASP A 148 24.53 -8.49 -11.73
C ASP A 148 23.63 -9.69 -11.40
N ASN A 149 22.33 -9.46 -11.32
CA ASN A 149 21.32 -10.53 -11.18
C ASN A 149 20.64 -10.89 -12.52
N GLY A 150 21.14 -10.33 -13.63
CA GLY A 150 20.53 -10.49 -14.96
C GLY A 150 19.40 -9.52 -15.27
N HIS A 151 18.92 -8.74 -14.33
CA HIS A 151 18.00 -7.64 -14.57
C HIS A 151 18.75 -6.41 -15.09
N ARG A 152 18.18 -5.74 -16.07
CA ARG A 152 18.79 -4.57 -16.74
C ARG A 152 17.76 -3.52 -17.03
N PHE A 153 17.14 -3.01 -15.99
CA PHE A 153 16.32 -1.82 -16.11
C PHE A 153 17.25 -0.60 -16.19
N CYS A 154 17.44 -0.07 -17.40
CA CYS A 154 18.32 1.08 -17.67
C CYS A 154 17.55 2.11 -18.49
N PRO A 155 16.67 2.90 -17.85
CA PRO A 155 15.85 3.88 -18.54
C PRO A 155 16.71 4.98 -19.17
N PRO A 156 16.23 5.62 -20.27
CA PRO A 156 16.94 6.73 -20.92
C PRO A 156 17.08 7.92 -19.96
N SER A 157 18.07 8.76 -20.21
CA SER A 157 18.22 10.03 -19.49
C SER A 157 17.08 11.00 -19.84
N LEU A 158 16.80 11.97 -18.95
CA LEU A 158 15.82 13.02 -19.23
C LEU A 158 16.06 13.70 -20.58
N LYS A 159 17.32 14.00 -20.90
CA LYS A 159 17.69 14.62 -22.19
C LYS A 159 17.22 13.77 -23.38
N GLU A 160 17.39 12.46 -23.32
CA GLU A 160 16.93 11.54 -24.37
C GLU A 160 15.40 11.49 -24.43
N VAL A 161 14.72 11.48 -23.28
CA VAL A 161 13.26 11.56 -23.21
C VAL A 161 12.73 12.83 -23.84
N LEU A 162 13.29 14.00 -23.46
CA LEU A 162 12.84 15.30 -23.97
C LEU A 162 13.10 15.47 -25.47
N ALA A 163 14.17 14.84 -25.99
CA ALA A 163 14.45 14.82 -27.44
C ALA A 163 13.38 14.06 -28.25
N CYS A 164 12.61 13.17 -27.59
CA CYS A 164 11.52 12.42 -28.22
C CYS A 164 10.16 13.15 -28.13
N VAL A 165 10.04 14.25 -27.34
CA VAL A 165 8.76 14.95 -27.17
C VAL A 165 8.38 15.70 -28.45
N PRO A 166 7.23 15.38 -29.08
CA PRO A 166 6.78 16.13 -30.27
C PRO A 166 6.47 17.59 -29.92
N LEU A 167 6.81 18.51 -30.80
CA LEU A 167 6.44 19.92 -30.67
C LEU A 167 4.99 20.19 -31.08
N SER A 168 4.40 19.29 -31.87
CA SER A 168 3.02 19.42 -32.37
C SER A 168 2.01 18.77 -31.42
N HIS A 169 0.80 19.32 -31.34
CA HIS A 169 -0.33 18.79 -30.58
C HIS A 169 -1.34 18.02 -31.45
N PRO A 170 -2.06 17.03 -30.89
CA PRO A 170 -1.89 16.45 -29.57
C PRO A 170 -0.60 15.62 -29.46
N ARG A 171 -0.04 15.51 -28.25
CA ARG A 171 1.24 14.83 -28.02
C ARG A 171 1.31 13.96 -26.76
N VAL A 172 0.28 13.98 -25.92
CA VAL A 172 0.24 13.20 -24.66
C VAL A 172 -0.76 12.06 -24.73
N TRP A 173 -2.04 12.36 -24.86
CA TRP A 173 -3.09 11.33 -24.92
C TRP A 173 -3.19 10.61 -26.24
N ILE A 174 -2.73 11.24 -27.30
CA ILE A 174 -2.42 10.67 -28.61
C ILE A 174 -1.29 11.49 -29.22
N ILE A 175 -0.39 10.84 -29.95
CA ILE A 175 0.66 11.54 -30.72
C ILE A 175 0.10 11.91 -32.07
N LYS A 176 0.25 13.19 -32.50
CA LYS A 176 -0.35 13.74 -33.74
C LYS A 176 -0.09 12.88 -34.97
N ASP A 177 1.14 12.42 -35.14
CA ASP A 177 1.53 11.64 -36.31
C ASP A 177 0.91 10.22 -36.33
N GLU A 178 0.54 9.70 -35.16
CA GLU A 178 -0.15 8.41 -35.03
C GLU A 178 -1.69 8.55 -35.01
N TRP A 179 -2.24 9.77 -34.99
CA TRP A 179 -3.65 9.98 -34.73
C TRP A 179 -4.59 9.34 -35.73
N ASP A 180 -4.32 9.48 -37.04
CA ASP A 180 -5.19 8.89 -38.07
C ASP A 180 -5.07 7.35 -38.10
N LYS A 181 -3.89 6.80 -37.82
CA LYS A 181 -3.69 5.37 -37.65
C LYS A 181 -4.49 4.86 -36.47
N PHE A 182 -4.36 5.49 -35.30
CA PHE A 182 -5.11 5.15 -34.09
C PHE A 182 -6.63 5.19 -34.29
N ARG A 183 -7.14 6.19 -34.97
CA ARG A 183 -8.57 6.29 -35.30
C ARG A 183 -9.06 5.10 -36.14
N LYS A 184 -8.29 4.67 -37.13
CA LYS A 184 -8.59 3.51 -37.96
C LYS A 184 -8.55 2.21 -37.15
N GLU A 185 -7.51 2.00 -36.36
CA GLU A 185 -7.30 0.79 -35.55
C GLU A 185 -8.29 0.67 -34.39
N SER A 186 -8.88 1.78 -33.96
CA SER A 186 -9.94 1.79 -32.95
C SER A 186 -11.31 1.37 -33.51
N LEU A 187 -11.52 1.31 -34.83
CA LEU A 187 -12.80 0.94 -35.41
C LEU A 187 -13.22 -0.48 -34.99
N GLY A 188 -14.48 -0.64 -34.63
CA GLY A 188 -15.04 -1.92 -34.19
C GLY A 188 -14.68 -2.33 -32.75
N LYS A 189 -13.77 -1.62 -32.07
CA LYS A 189 -13.44 -1.92 -30.67
C LYS A 189 -14.57 -1.49 -29.72
N VAL A 190 -14.84 -2.31 -28.70
CA VAL A 190 -15.92 -2.08 -27.73
C VAL A 190 -15.68 -0.80 -26.92
N GLU A 191 -14.45 -0.52 -26.58
CA GLU A 191 -14.04 0.69 -25.84
C GLU A 191 -14.36 1.96 -26.63
N ARG A 192 -14.17 1.94 -27.97
CA ARG A 192 -14.56 3.06 -28.82
C ARG A 192 -16.07 3.30 -28.77
N ALA A 193 -16.87 2.26 -28.95
CA ALA A 193 -18.32 2.36 -28.92
C ALA A 193 -18.80 2.93 -27.57
N TRP A 194 -18.20 2.47 -26.47
CA TRP A 194 -18.52 2.96 -25.14
C TRP A 194 -18.21 4.44 -24.94
N TYR A 195 -17.05 4.93 -25.41
CA TYR A 195 -16.73 6.37 -25.31
C TYR A 195 -17.69 7.23 -26.12
N LEU A 196 -18.05 6.79 -27.36
CA LEU A 196 -18.97 7.52 -28.22
C LEU A 196 -20.40 7.55 -27.61
N GLU A 197 -20.92 6.41 -27.15
CA GLU A 197 -22.24 6.34 -26.50
C GLU A 197 -22.29 7.25 -25.26
N ARG A 198 -21.23 7.26 -24.48
CA ARG A 198 -21.15 8.13 -23.30
C ARG A 198 -21.10 9.61 -23.69
N ALA A 199 -20.26 9.96 -24.67
CA ALA A 199 -20.12 11.34 -25.13
C ALA A 199 -21.45 11.86 -25.74
N ASP A 200 -22.16 11.06 -26.52
CA ASP A 200 -23.47 11.43 -27.08
C ASP A 200 -24.50 11.69 -25.96
N LYS A 201 -24.50 10.89 -24.89
CA LYS A 201 -25.34 11.18 -23.70
C LYS A 201 -24.96 12.49 -23.02
N VAL A 202 -23.67 12.81 -22.95
CA VAL A 202 -23.18 14.05 -22.32
C VAL A 202 -23.61 15.27 -23.11
N LEU A 203 -23.66 15.22 -24.45
CA LEU A 203 -24.12 16.33 -25.29
C LEU A 203 -25.55 16.81 -24.96
N ILE A 204 -26.40 15.91 -24.50
CA ILE A 204 -27.81 16.21 -24.14
C ILE A 204 -28.05 16.30 -22.64
N THR A 205 -26.99 16.12 -21.82
CA THR A 205 -27.10 16.20 -20.36
C THR A 205 -26.64 17.57 -19.87
N PRO A 206 -27.50 18.30 -19.13
CA PRO A 206 -27.10 19.56 -18.53
C PRO A 206 -25.86 19.40 -17.64
N MET A 207 -24.93 20.33 -17.76
CA MET A 207 -23.77 20.39 -16.89
C MET A 207 -24.19 20.76 -15.47
N LYS A 208 -23.65 20.04 -14.49
CA LYS A 208 -23.76 20.42 -13.08
C LYS A 208 -22.75 21.54 -12.78
N ASP A 209 -23.06 22.37 -11.80
CA ASP A 209 -22.20 23.47 -11.40
C ASP A 209 -21.88 23.39 -9.90
N VAL A 210 -20.70 23.85 -9.49
CA VAL A 210 -20.29 23.88 -8.08
C VAL A 210 -21.16 24.81 -7.21
N LYS A 211 -21.89 25.76 -7.79
CA LYS A 211 -22.92 26.54 -7.06
C LYS A 211 -24.07 25.65 -6.57
N ASP A 212 -24.26 24.46 -7.14
CA ASP A 212 -25.28 23.49 -6.77
C ASP A 212 -24.80 22.52 -5.67
N ILE A 213 -23.62 22.78 -5.05
CA ILE A 213 -23.12 22.01 -3.91
C ILE A 213 -24.16 22.06 -2.80
N ASN A 214 -24.57 20.87 -2.33
CA ASN A 214 -25.54 20.79 -1.25
C ASN A 214 -24.88 21.16 0.09
N THR A 215 -25.27 22.28 0.67
CA THR A 215 -24.79 22.77 1.97
C THR A 215 -25.79 22.54 3.11
N SER A 216 -26.91 21.84 2.86
CA SER A 216 -28.02 21.72 3.82
C SER A 216 -27.65 21.12 5.17
N GLN A 217 -26.65 20.18 5.19
CA GLN A 217 -26.24 19.52 6.42
C GLN A 217 -25.17 20.31 7.21
N VAL A 218 -24.56 21.33 6.64
CA VAL A 218 -23.50 22.11 7.32
C VAL A 218 -24.00 22.70 8.64
N LYS A 219 -25.27 23.16 8.69
CA LYS A 219 -25.90 23.69 9.91
C LYS A 219 -26.06 22.68 11.05
N ASN A 220 -26.00 21.38 10.74
CA ASN A 220 -26.16 20.31 11.71
C ASN A 220 -24.79 19.79 12.23
N LEU A 221 -23.69 20.32 11.73
CA LEU A 221 -22.32 19.92 12.07
C LEU A 221 -21.67 21.03 12.88
N THR A 222 -21.06 20.68 14.00
CA THR A 222 -20.40 21.62 14.92
C THR A 222 -18.88 21.61 14.79
N ASN A 223 -18.31 20.51 14.29
CA ASN A 223 -16.88 20.34 14.14
C ASN A 223 -16.45 20.78 12.73
N GLN A 224 -15.44 21.65 12.63
CA GLN A 224 -14.95 22.17 11.35
C GLN A 224 -14.41 21.06 10.41
N MET A 225 -13.77 20.03 10.95
CA MET A 225 -13.34 18.87 10.15
C MET A 225 -14.52 18.14 9.51
N GLN A 226 -15.62 17.96 10.24
CA GLN A 226 -16.84 17.35 9.69
C GLN A 226 -17.46 18.22 8.61
N ILE A 227 -17.48 19.52 8.78
CA ILE A 227 -17.97 20.48 7.77
C ILE A 227 -17.12 20.37 6.50
N ASN A 228 -15.80 20.40 6.63
CA ASN A 228 -14.88 20.28 5.49
C ASN A 228 -15.04 18.93 4.79
N SER A 229 -15.10 17.82 5.53
CA SER A 229 -15.30 16.48 4.95
C SER A 229 -16.65 16.36 4.22
N TYR A 230 -17.71 16.96 4.77
CA TYR A 230 -19.01 16.99 4.11
C TYR A 230 -18.96 17.79 2.79
N LEU A 231 -18.39 18.99 2.82
CA LEU A 231 -18.24 19.84 1.62
C LEU A 231 -17.31 19.19 0.60
N THR A 232 -16.22 18.54 1.02
CA THR A 232 -15.35 17.75 0.15
C THR A 232 -16.14 16.68 -0.61
N ARG A 233 -16.98 15.94 0.10
CA ARG A 233 -17.79 14.89 -0.53
C ARG A 233 -18.79 15.45 -1.53
N GLU A 234 -19.49 16.54 -1.17
CA GLU A 234 -20.47 17.17 -2.06
C GLU A 234 -19.80 17.82 -3.27
N SER A 235 -18.62 18.44 -3.07
CA SER A 235 -17.78 18.95 -4.16
C SER A 235 -17.37 17.82 -5.12
N ARG A 236 -16.84 16.74 -4.58
CA ARG A 236 -16.38 15.58 -5.37
C ARG A 236 -17.53 14.95 -6.17
N ARG A 237 -18.74 14.91 -5.64
CA ARG A 237 -19.92 14.38 -6.35
C ARG A 237 -20.21 15.12 -7.64
N ILE A 238 -19.95 16.43 -7.68
CA ILE A 238 -20.13 17.27 -8.88
C ILE A 238 -18.89 17.17 -9.78
N ILE A 239 -17.72 17.40 -9.21
CA ILE A 239 -16.45 17.48 -9.95
C ILE A 239 -16.11 16.14 -10.62
N ASP A 240 -16.23 15.00 -9.92
CA ASP A 240 -15.96 13.67 -10.51
C ASP A 240 -16.95 13.32 -11.63
N ALA A 241 -18.21 13.74 -11.48
CA ALA A 241 -19.21 13.51 -12.53
C ALA A 241 -18.86 14.30 -13.79
N GLU A 242 -18.49 15.56 -13.65
CA GLU A 242 -18.15 16.43 -14.78
C GLU A 242 -16.75 16.12 -15.35
N GLU A 243 -15.78 15.68 -14.53
CA GLU A 243 -14.52 15.10 -15.00
C GLU A 243 -14.79 13.95 -15.97
N GLY A 244 -15.55 12.95 -15.55
CA GLY A 244 -15.84 11.81 -16.38
C GLY A 244 -16.68 12.14 -17.62
N ASN A 245 -17.55 13.13 -17.56
CA ASN A 245 -18.33 13.63 -18.70
C ASN A 245 -17.41 14.35 -19.70
N THR A 246 -16.61 15.27 -19.22
CA THR A 246 -15.72 16.08 -20.06
C THR A 246 -14.60 15.25 -20.68
N GLU A 247 -14.01 14.33 -19.90
CA GLU A 247 -13.02 13.38 -20.44
C GLU A 247 -13.63 12.50 -21.55
N ALA A 248 -14.89 12.05 -21.41
CA ALA A 248 -15.55 11.29 -22.46
C ALA A 248 -15.71 12.08 -23.77
N LEU A 249 -16.06 13.37 -23.70
CA LEU A 249 -16.11 14.26 -24.86
C LEU A 249 -14.75 14.44 -25.54
N ILE A 250 -13.69 14.70 -24.75
CA ILE A 250 -12.33 14.84 -25.26
C ILE A 250 -11.90 13.53 -25.97
N ARG A 251 -12.14 12.37 -25.35
CA ARG A 251 -11.82 11.05 -25.92
C ARG A 251 -12.62 10.80 -27.22
N ALA A 252 -13.91 11.16 -27.26
CA ALA A 252 -14.74 11.02 -28.45
C ALA A 252 -14.24 11.89 -29.61
N TYR A 253 -13.78 13.11 -29.32
CA TYR A 253 -13.12 13.94 -30.34
C TYR A 253 -11.83 13.28 -30.87
N LEU A 254 -10.96 12.80 -29.98
CA LEU A 254 -9.74 12.11 -30.39
C LEU A 254 -10.01 10.85 -31.23
N LEU A 255 -11.14 10.17 -31.00
CA LEU A 255 -11.59 9.01 -31.77
C LEU A 255 -12.23 9.34 -33.14
N THR A 256 -12.82 10.56 -33.28
CA THR A 256 -13.66 10.87 -34.46
C THR A 256 -13.21 12.11 -35.22
N LYS A 257 -12.58 13.07 -34.60
CA LYS A 257 -12.38 14.47 -35.05
C LYS A 257 -13.71 15.23 -35.22
N ASP A 258 -14.84 14.74 -34.67
CA ASP A 258 -16.13 15.41 -34.77
C ASP A 258 -16.16 16.63 -33.84
N ARG A 259 -16.36 17.82 -34.42
CA ARG A 259 -16.37 19.12 -33.75
C ARG A 259 -17.39 19.23 -32.63
N LYS A 260 -18.55 18.55 -32.74
CA LYS A 260 -19.59 18.61 -31.71
C LYS A 260 -19.08 18.24 -30.30
N TYR A 261 -18.16 17.24 -30.23
CA TYR A 261 -17.55 16.83 -28.96
C TYR A 261 -16.53 17.85 -28.45
N ALA A 262 -15.73 18.40 -29.37
CA ALA A 262 -14.72 19.40 -28.99
C ALA A 262 -15.38 20.69 -28.51
N ASP A 263 -16.38 21.19 -29.21
CA ASP A 263 -17.04 22.46 -28.88
C ASP A 263 -17.70 22.39 -27.48
N GLU A 264 -18.39 21.28 -27.15
CA GLU A 264 -18.97 21.08 -25.82
C GLU A 264 -17.91 20.84 -24.73
N ALA A 265 -16.85 20.10 -25.05
CA ALA A 265 -15.75 19.88 -24.08
C ALA A 265 -15.04 21.20 -23.76
N ILE A 266 -14.73 22.03 -24.76
CA ILE A 266 -14.12 23.35 -24.56
C ILE A 266 -15.03 24.23 -23.71
N ARG A 267 -16.33 24.30 -24.03
CA ARG A 267 -17.31 25.06 -23.23
C ARG A 267 -17.30 24.64 -21.76
N ARG A 268 -17.30 23.31 -21.48
CA ARG A 268 -17.28 22.79 -20.09
C ARG A 268 -15.98 23.11 -19.38
N VAL A 269 -14.83 22.89 -20.01
CA VAL A 269 -13.52 23.16 -19.39
C VAL A 269 -13.36 24.62 -19.04
N MET A 270 -13.78 25.57 -19.94
CA MET A 270 -13.72 26.98 -19.67
C MET A 270 -14.62 27.43 -18.49
N ILE A 271 -15.72 26.71 -18.23
CA ILE A 271 -16.55 26.95 -17.03
C ILE A 271 -15.90 26.36 -15.77
N MET A 272 -15.28 25.20 -15.90
CA MET A 272 -14.71 24.44 -14.77
C MET A 272 -13.38 25.03 -14.28
N SER A 273 -12.66 25.77 -15.09
CA SER A 273 -11.34 26.31 -14.77
C SER A 273 -11.34 27.13 -13.45
N ASP A 274 -12.43 27.83 -13.16
CA ASP A 274 -12.59 28.68 -11.98
C ASP A 274 -13.33 28.03 -10.80
N TRP A 275 -13.65 26.75 -10.89
CA TRP A 275 -14.47 26.11 -9.84
C TRP A 275 -13.81 26.07 -8.46
N ASN A 276 -12.49 26.00 -8.38
CA ASN A 276 -11.74 26.04 -7.12
C ASN A 276 -11.87 27.38 -6.37
N LYS A 277 -12.30 28.46 -7.05
CA LYS A 277 -12.56 29.78 -6.42
C LYS A 277 -13.87 29.80 -5.59
N ASN A 278 -14.74 28.80 -5.73
CA ASN A 278 -15.94 28.68 -4.93
C ASN A 278 -15.63 28.23 -3.51
N ALA A 279 -16.03 29.00 -2.50
CA ALA A 279 -15.74 28.74 -1.09
C ALA A 279 -16.28 27.40 -0.56
N ASN A 280 -17.28 26.79 -1.21
CA ASN A 280 -17.83 25.49 -0.85
C ASN A 280 -17.10 24.32 -1.52
N VAL A 281 -16.20 24.57 -2.46
CA VAL A 281 -15.35 23.55 -3.06
C VAL A 281 -14.23 23.25 -2.08
N LYS A 282 -14.19 22.02 -1.59
CA LYS A 282 -13.21 21.52 -0.64
C LYS A 282 -12.63 20.19 -1.14
N GLY A 283 -11.40 19.90 -0.74
CA GLY A 283 -10.69 18.64 -0.99
C GLY A 283 -9.49 18.78 -1.91
N ASP A 284 -8.47 18.03 -1.59
CA ASP A 284 -7.11 18.12 -2.16
C ASP A 284 -7.03 17.74 -3.65
N PHE A 285 -8.02 16.99 -4.14
CA PHE A 285 -8.01 16.48 -5.52
C PHE A 285 -8.69 17.41 -6.54
N ASN A 286 -9.32 18.49 -6.09
CA ASN A 286 -10.08 19.35 -6.99
C ASN A 286 -9.17 20.04 -8.00
N ASP A 287 -8.09 20.68 -7.52
CA ASP A 287 -7.10 21.33 -8.39
C ASP A 287 -6.41 20.33 -9.33
N ALA A 288 -6.16 19.12 -8.84
CA ALA A 288 -5.61 18.04 -9.68
C ALA A 288 -6.57 17.66 -10.82
N THR A 289 -7.86 17.49 -10.53
CA THR A 289 -8.87 17.20 -11.55
C THR A 289 -8.98 18.32 -12.58
N LEU A 290 -9.02 19.57 -12.12
CA LEU A 290 -9.10 20.73 -13.00
C LEU A 290 -7.84 20.87 -13.85
N LEU A 291 -6.64 20.69 -13.27
CA LEU A 291 -5.38 20.66 -14.02
C LEU A 291 -5.39 19.57 -15.11
N SER A 292 -5.90 18.38 -14.79
CA SER A 292 -6.01 17.28 -15.75
C SER A 292 -6.88 17.68 -16.95
N LEU A 293 -8.06 18.24 -16.70
CA LEU A 293 -9.01 18.60 -17.75
C LEU A 293 -8.51 19.78 -18.61
N CYS A 294 -7.93 20.82 -17.98
CA CYS A 294 -7.34 21.95 -18.70
C CYS A 294 -6.19 21.49 -19.60
N SER A 295 -5.32 20.60 -19.10
CA SER A 295 -4.20 20.06 -19.87
C SER A 295 -4.66 19.17 -21.02
N MET A 296 -5.67 18.31 -20.76
CA MET A 296 -6.25 17.47 -21.82
C MET A 296 -6.89 18.32 -22.93
N ALA A 297 -7.64 19.36 -22.55
CA ALA A 297 -8.28 20.26 -23.52
C ALA A 297 -7.25 21.05 -24.31
N TYR A 298 -6.23 21.61 -23.63
CA TYR A 298 -5.14 22.32 -24.27
C TYR A 298 -4.43 21.48 -25.33
N ASP A 299 -3.99 20.26 -24.96
CA ASP A 299 -3.30 19.37 -25.87
C ASP A 299 -4.21 18.85 -27.00
N SER A 300 -5.42 18.39 -26.65
CA SER A 300 -6.31 17.73 -27.62
C SER A 300 -6.97 18.69 -28.60
N PHE A 301 -7.21 19.93 -28.20
CA PHE A 301 -7.93 20.94 -29.00
C PHE A 301 -7.03 22.11 -29.47
N TYR A 302 -5.71 21.95 -29.39
CA TYR A 302 -4.76 23.02 -29.67
C TYR A 302 -5.07 23.77 -30.97
N ASP A 303 -5.33 23.07 -32.07
CA ASP A 303 -5.63 23.67 -33.37
C ASP A 303 -7.06 24.26 -33.46
N LEU A 304 -7.92 24.05 -32.45
CA LEU A 304 -9.30 24.51 -32.40
C LEU A 304 -9.52 25.72 -31.46
N LEU A 305 -8.63 25.85 -30.47
CA LEU A 305 -8.70 26.90 -29.46
C LEU A 305 -8.33 28.27 -30.07
N THR A 306 -9.08 29.30 -29.70
CA THR A 306 -8.67 30.68 -29.95
C THR A 306 -7.45 31.07 -29.13
N SER A 307 -6.75 32.13 -29.55
CA SER A 307 -5.60 32.62 -28.79
C SER A 307 -5.97 33.04 -27.37
N ALA A 308 -7.17 33.55 -27.14
CA ALA A 308 -7.67 33.92 -25.81
C ALA A 308 -7.87 32.66 -24.93
N GLN A 309 -8.54 31.64 -25.48
CA GLN A 309 -8.75 30.36 -24.77
C GLN A 309 -7.43 29.64 -24.44
N LYS A 310 -6.47 29.63 -25.40
CA LYS A 310 -5.12 29.07 -25.13
C LYS A 310 -4.45 29.76 -23.97
N LYS A 311 -4.50 31.10 -23.97
CA LYS A 311 -3.91 31.90 -22.89
C LYS A 311 -4.55 31.61 -21.55
N GLU A 312 -5.88 31.57 -21.49
CA GLU A 312 -6.62 31.29 -20.27
C GLU A 312 -6.29 29.88 -19.73
N LEU A 313 -6.32 28.85 -20.57
CA LEU A 313 -5.94 27.49 -20.17
C LEU A 313 -4.47 27.39 -19.72
N LEU A 314 -3.54 28.09 -20.38
CA LEU A 314 -2.14 28.09 -19.95
C LEU A 314 -1.96 28.80 -18.61
N ASP A 315 -2.70 29.91 -18.36
CA ASP A 315 -2.66 30.61 -17.07
C ASP A 315 -3.21 29.71 -15.93
N ASP A 316 -4.32 28.98 -16.17
CA ASP A 316 -4.89 28.02 -15.23
C ASP A 316 -3.96 26.82 -15.00
N ILE A 317 -3.38 26.26 -16.06
CA ILE A 317 -2.42 25.15 -15.96
C ILE A 317 -1.19 25.59 -15.16
N ARG A 318 -0.69 26.81 -15.39
CA ARG A 318 0.45 27.38 -14.65
C ARG A 318 0.12 27.52 -13.17
N GLU A 319 -1.04 28.10 -12.82
CA GLU A 319 -1.46 28.30 -11.42
C GLU A 319 -1.55 26.97 -10.69
N LYS A 320 -2.34 26.03 -11.21
CA LYS A 320 -2.58 24.72 -10.59
C LYS A 320 -1.35 23.81 -10.62
N GLY A 321 -0.60 23.83 -11.72
CA GLY A 321 0.65 23.09 -11.86
C GLY A 321 1.73 23.53 -10.88
N ASN A 322 1.92 24.86 -10.73
CA ASN A 322 2.83 25.41 -9.72
C ASN A 322 2.36 25.10 -8.31
N GLY A 323 1.05 25.20 -8.03
CA GLY A 323 0.48 24.80 -6.73
C GLY A 323 0.82 23.36 -6.39
N MET A 324 0.59 22.42 -7.33
CA MET A 324 0.86 21.00 -7.15
C MET A 324 2.38 20.70 -7.05
N TYR A 325 3.19 21.27 -7.92
CA TYR A 325 4.64 21.14 -7.87
C TYR A 325 5.21 21.63 -6.54
N ASN A 326 4.77 22.81 -6.06
CA ASN A 326 5.21 23.34 -4.78
C ASN A 326 4.74 22.49 -3.60
N HIS A 327 3.54 21.91 -3.67
CA HIS A 327 3.04 21.02 -2.66
C HIS A 327 3.88 19.73 -2.57
N PHE A 328 4.21 19.10 -3.70
CA PHE A 328 5.09 17.93 -3.72
C PHE A 328 6.45 18.23 -3.12
N ASN A 329 7.07 19.29 -3.57
CA ASN A 329 8.38 19.68 -3.08
C ASN A 329 8.41 20.17 -1.62
N ASN A 330 7.32 20.70 -1.06
CA ASN A 330 7.31 21.20 0.31
C ASN A 330 7.10 20.11 1.34
N TYR A 331 6.12 19.28 1.07
CA TYR A 331 5.65 18.35 2.07
C TYR A 331 5.86 16.90 1.66
N MET A 332 5.38 16.55 0.48
CA MET A 332 5.32 15.15 0.07
C MET A 332 6.70 14.55 -0.19
N GLU A 333 7.69 15.39 -0.42
CA GLU A 333 9.05 14.98 -0.69
C GLU A 333 9.67 14.14 0.43
N ASN A 334 9.25 14.38 1.68
CA ASN A 334 9.69 13.62 2.84
C ASN A 334 8.70 12.56 3.34
N HIS A 335 7.52 12.45 2.74
CA HIS A 335 6.41 11.61 3.22
C HIS A 335 5.83 10.68 2.17
N ILE A 336 6.67 10.21 1.29
CA ILE A 336 6.29 9.45 0.10
C ILE A 336 5.54 8.16 0.41
N ALA A 337 5.96 7.44 1.45
CA ALA A 337 5.36 6.19 1.86
C ALA A 337 3.96 6.39 2.45
N GLU A 338 3.68 7.55 2.98
CA GLU A 338 2.43 7.84 3.67
C GLU A 338 1.37 8.40 2.72
N ASN A 339 1.75 9.15 1.71
CA ASN A 339 0.83 10.02 1.00
C ASN A 339 0.36 9.47 -0.34
N HIS A 340 -0.85 8.89 -0.35
CA HIS A 340 -1.51 8.42 -1.57
C HIS A 340 -1.88 9.56 -2.53
N ILE A 341 -2.04 10.80 -2.05
CA ILE A 341 -2.32 11.97 -2.88
C ILE A 341 -1.18 12.20 -3.84
N TRP A 342 0.06 12.18 -3.35
CA TRP A 342 1.25 12.29 -4.18
C TRP A 342 1.29 11.21 -5.27
N GLN A 343 1.04 9.96 -4.87
CA GLN A 343 1.03 8.82 -5.78
C GLN A 343 -0.04 8.94 -6.87
N MET A 344 -1.25 9.39 -6.51
CA MET A 344 -2.34 9.57 -7.47
C MET A 344 -2.14 10.78 -8.38
N THR A 345 -1.67 11.89 -7.85
CA THR A 345 -1.63 13.18 -8.56
C THR A 345 -0.35 13.37 -9.37
N LEU A 346 0.71 12.59 -9.10
CA LEU A 346 1.94 12.63 -9.90
C LEU A 346 1.68 12.43 -11.40
N ARG A 347 0.77 11.52 -11.76
CA ARG A 347 0.34 11.33 -13.15
C ARG A 347 -0.20 12.61 -13.77
N ILE A 348 -1.00 13.34 -13.01
CA ILE A 348 -1.67 14.57 -13.50
C ILE A 348 -0.63 15.65 -13.79
N LEU A 349 0.29 15.88 -12.85
CA LEU A 349 1.38 16.84 -13.08
C LEU A 349 2.29 16.40 -14.22
N THR A 350 2.61 15.11 -14.33
CA THR A 350 3.41 14.55 -15.43
C THR A 350 2.75 14.84 -16.78
N MET A 351 1.46 14.50 -16.93
CA MET A 351 0.76 14.70 -18.19
C MET A 351 0.61 16.19 -18.55
N ALA A 352 0.36 17.06 -17.55
CA ALA A 352 0.30 18.51 -17.75
C ALA A 352 1.67 19.08 -18.18
N ALA A 353 2.75 18.63 -17.54
CA ALA A 353 4.11 19.04 -17.86
C ALA A 353 4.45 18.73 -19.34
N PHE A 354 4.23 17.50 -19.76
CA PHE A 354 4.50 17.11 -21.15
C PHE A 354 3.51 17.72 -22.16
N ALA A 355 2.26 17.96 -21.76
CA ALA A 355 1.28 18.64 -22.62
C ALA A 355 1.67 20.11 -22.91
N THR A 356 2.37 20.75 -21.98
CA THR A 356 2.74 22.17 -22.07
C THR A 356 4.25 22.42 -22.25
N TYR A 357 5.03 21.34 -22.44
CA TYR A 357 6.48 21.42 -22.68
C TYR A 357 6.79 22.30 -23.93
N GLY A 358 7.62 23.32 -23.74
CA GLY A 358 7.95 24.31 -24.79
C GLY A 358 6.91 25.41 -24.96
N ASP A 359 5.72 25.32 -24.34
CA ASP A 359 4.67 26.34 -24.37
C ASP A 359 4.62 27.13 -23.04
N LEU A 360 4.96 26.48 -21.92
CA LEU A 360 5.11 27.08 -20.60
C LEU A 360 6.56 26.91 -20.11
N PRO A 361 7.23 28.00 -19.67
CA PRO A 361 8.59 27.89 -19.11
C PRO A 361 8.66 26.97 -17.87
N GLU A 362 7.59 26.95 -17.06
CA GLU A 362 7.51 26.12 -15.85
C GLU A 362 7.48 24.62 -16.17
N ALA A 363 6.99 24.25 -17.34
CA ALA A 363 6.90 22.85 -17.77
C ALA A 363 8.27 22.16 -17.87
N ASP A 364 9.34 22.91 -18.15
CA ASP A 364 10.70 22.36 -18.14
C ASP A 364 11.08 21.85 -16.74
N THR A 365 10.74 22.60 -15.70
CA THR A 365 10.96 22.20 -14.32
C THR A 365 10.06 21.04 -13.91
N TRP A 366 8.80 21.04 -14.33
CA TRP A 366 7.86 19.97 -14.00
C TRP A 366 8.22 18.64 -14.68
N THR A 367 8.65 18.67 -15.96
CA THR A 367 9.08 17.46 -16.67
C THR A 367 10.33 16.86 -16.04
N ASP A 368 11.31 17.73 -15.71
CA ASP A 368 12.54 17.30 -15.01
C ASP A 368 12.19 16.64 -13.66
N TYR A 369 11.38 17.30 -12.85
CA TYR A 369 10.93 16.75 -11.57
C TYR A 369 10.18 15.42 -11.73
N CYS A 370 9.14 15.39 -12.55
CA CYS A 370 8.26 14.22 -12.68
C CYS A 370 9.00 12.99 -13.20
N TYR A 371 9.86 13.15 -14.20
CA TYR A 371 10.64 12.05 -14.75
C TYR A 371 11.64 11.50 -13.72
N ASN A 372 12.42 12.38 -13.11
CA ASN A 372 13.46 11.97 -12.18
C ASN A 372 12.89 11.40 -10.87
N VAL A 373 11.79 11.94 -10.35
CA VAL A 373 11.14 11.36 -9.16
C VAL A 373 10.47 10.01 -9.47
N TRP A 374 9.97 9.82 -10.69
CA TRP A 374 9.49 8.51 -11.14
C TRP A 374 10.57 7.45 -11.04
N LEU A 375 11.76 7.72 -11.56
CA LEU A 375 12.88 6.79 -11.51
C LEU A 375 13.40 6.57 -10.09
N ALA A 376 13.46 7.62 -9.28
CA ALA A 376 14.04 7.55 -7.94
C ALA A 376 13.12 6.91 -6.90
N ARG A 377 11.79 7.02 -7.04
CA ARG A 377 10.85 6.74 -5.94
C ARG A 377 9.60 5.97 -6.34
N PHE A 378 9.36 5.74 -7.61
CA PHE A 378 8.15 5.10 -8.09
C PHE A 378 8.51 3.90 -9.00
N PRO A 379 7.68 2.85 -9.16
CA PRO A 379 6.29 2.74 -8.76
C PRO A 379 6.06 2.40 -7.29
N GLY A 380 7.01 1.79 -6.59
CA GLY A 380 6.82 1.39 -5.20
C GLY A 380 8.05 1.61 -4.34
N LEU A 381 7.85 1.61 -3.03
CA LEU A 381 8.90 1.78 -2.03
C LEU A 381 9.61 0.48 -1.69
N ASN A 382 9.06 -0.64 -2.13
CA ASN A 382 9.55 -2.00 -1.92
C ASN A 382 9.73 -2.69 -3.27
N LYS A 383 10.54 -3.73 -3.31
CA LYS A 383 10.78 -4.53 -4.51
C LYS A 383 9.88 -5.77 -4.61
N ASP A 384 9.22 -6.16 -3.53
CA ASP A 384 8.34 -7.32 -3.51
C ASP A 384 6.99 -7.11 -4.22
N GLY A 385 6.75 -5.89 -4.70
CA GLY A 385 5.55 -5.53 -5.45
C GLY A 385 4.32 -5.31 -4.60
N GLY A 386 4.41 -5.41 -3.27
CA GLY A 386 3.30 -5.19 -2.36
C GLY A 386 2.92 -3.71 -2.23
N TRP A 387 1.76 -3.45 -1.60
CA TRP A 387 1.25 -2.12 -1.33
C TRP A 387 0.87 -1.97 0.14
N HIS A 388 1.54 -1.08 0.85
CA HIS A 388 1.52 -1.05 2.33
C HIS A 388 0.24 -0.48 2.95
N ASN A 389 -0.42 0.48 2.31
CA ASN A 389 -1.60 1.15 2.87
C ASN A 389 -2.94 0.54 2.45
N GLY A 390 -2.91 -0.67 1.91
CA GLY A 390 -4.08 -1.51 1.71
C GLY A 390 -4.65 -1.50 0.31
N ASP A 391 -5.51 -2.46 0.09
CA ASP A 391 -6.02 -2.89 -1.21
C ASP A 391 -6.92 -1.86 -1.89
N SER A 392 -7.77 -1.16 -1.11
CA SER A 392 -8.64 -0.12 -1.65
C SER A 392 -7.84 1.09 -2.14
N TYR A 393 -6.76 1.44 -1.44
CA TYR A 393 -5.88 2.54 -1.79
C TYR A 393 -4.84 2.18 -2.84
N PHE A 394 -4.49 0.91 -2.98
CA PHE A 394 -3.78 0.42 -4.16
C PHE A 394 -4.59 0.68 -5.44
N THR A 395 -5.89 0.39 -5.40
CA THR A 395 -6.77 0.50 -6.57
C THR A 395 -6.85 1.93 -7.14
N VAL A 396 -6.74 2.96 -6.29
CA VAL A 396 -6.78 4.37 -6.76
C VAL A 396 -5.49 4.79 -7.50
N ASN A 397 -4.39 4.05 -7.34
CA ASN A 397 -3.11 4.32 -7.99
C ASN A 397 -2.91 3.59 -9.32
N THR A 398 -3.75 2.63 -9.65
CA THR A 398 -3.57 1.76 -10.84
C THR A 398 -3.48 2.53 -12.15
N ARG A 399 -4.20 3.65 -12.27
CA ARG A 399 -4.13 4.52 -13.45
C ARG A 399 -2.74 5.18 -13.58
N THR A 400 -2.17 5.67 -12.48
CA THR A 400 -0.82 6.25 -12.45
C THR A 400 0.23 5.21 -12.81
N LEU A 401 0.11 3.99 -12.25
CA LEU A 401 1.04 2.88 -12.48
C LEU A 401 1.09 2.40 -13.94
N ILE A 402 0.06 2.64 -14.72
CA ILE A 402 0.02 2.26 -16.14
C ILE A 402 0.24 3.46 -17.06
N GLU A 403 -0.47 4.56 -16.89
CA GLU A 403 -0.48 5.67 -17.86
C GLU A 403 0.89 6.37 -17.96
N VAL A 404 1.57 6.59 -16.83
CA VAL A 404 2.88 7.28 -16.82
C VAL A 404 3.97 6.45 -17.53
N PRO A 405 4.28 5.21 -17.10
CA PRO A 405 5.32 4.43 -17.78
C PRO A 405 4.93 4.03 -19.19
N TYR A 406 3.64 3.88 -19.49
CA TYR A 406 3.18 3.61 -20.85
C TYR A 406 3.41 4.82 -21.78
N TYR A 407 3.19 6.03 -21.29
CA TYR A 407 3.51 7.25 -22.00
C TYR A 407 5.02 7.34 -22.29
N TYR A 408 5.86 7.12 -21.28
CA TYR A 408 7.31 7.10 -21.46
C TYR A 408 7.77 6.00 -22.43
N THR A 409 7.18 4.81 -22.36
CA THR A 409 7.47 3.70 -23.28
C THR A 409 7.11 4.07 -24.72
N LYS A 410 5.95 4.66 -24.93
CA LYS A 410 5.54 5.12 -26.29
C LYS A 410 6.46 6.21 -26.82
N LEU A 411 6.85 7.14 -25.98
CA LEU A 411 7.66 8.28 -26.34
C LEU A 411 9.09 7.86 -26.72
N THR A 412 9.69 6.97 -25.96
CA THR A 412 11.12 6.63 -26.06
C THR A 412 11.41 5.30 -26.74
N GLY A 413 10.43 4.40 -26.81
CA GLY A 413 10.62 3.01 -27.22
C GLY A 413 11.26 2.12 -26.14
N PHE A 414 11.69 2.67 -25.00
CA PHE A 414 12.20 1.88 -23.87
C PHE A 414 11.04 1.26 -23.09
N ASP A 415 11.15 -0.02 -22.73
CA ASP A 415 10.10 -0.72 -21.98
C ASP A 415 10.20 -0.44 -20.49
N PHE A 416 9.45 0.54 -19.99
CA PHE A 416 9.38 0.87 -18.54
C PHE A 416 8.68 -0.20 -17.71
N PHE A 417 8.00 -1.18 -18.32
CA PHE A 417 7.41 -2.32 -17.64
C PHE A 417 8.39 -3.50 -17.48
N SER A 418 9.61 -3.36 -17.96
CA SER A 418 10.71 -4.29 -17.66
C SER A 418 11.22 -4.16 -16.23
N ASP A 419 10.79 -3.15 -15.47
CA ASP A 419 11.02 -3.07 -14.03
C ASP A 419 10.40 -4.30 -13.34
N PRO A 420 11.20 -5.11 -12.60
CA PRO A 420 10.74 -6.33 -11.93
C PRO A 420 9.56 -6.10 -10.97
N TRP A 421 9.43 -4.88 -10.45
CA TRP A 421 8.31 -4.51 -9.58
C TRP A 421 6.95 -4.85 -10.20
N TYR A 422 6.77 -4.64 -11.51
CA TYR A 422 5.49 -4.92 -12.17
C TYR A 422 5.11 -6.40 -12.17
N THR A 423 6.08 -7.29 -12.37
CA THR A 423 5.86 -8.74 -12.27
C THR A 423 5.51 -9.16 -10.84
N ASN A 424 6.21 -8.61 -9.86
CA ASN A 424 5.94 -8.88 -8.45
C ASN A 424 4.58 -8.31 -8.02
N ASN A 425 4.18 -7.15 -8.56
CA ASN A 425 2.88 -6.55 -8.27
C ASN A 425 1.70 -7.35 -8.85
N VAL A 426 1.91 -8.12 -9.92
CA VAL A 426 0.91 -9.10 -10.38
C VAL A 426 0.65 -10.13 -9.27
N MET A 427 1.69 -10.65 -8.64
CA MET A 427 1.53 -11.61 -7.53
C MET A 427 0.80 -10.98 -6.34
N TYR A 428 1.18 -9.74 -5.95
CA TYR A 428 0.45 -8.99 -4.92
C TYR A 428 -1.05 -8.90 -5.26
N THR A 429 -1.37 -8.48 -6.47
CA THR A 429 -2.75 -8.26 -6.89
C THR A 429 -3.58 -9.54 -6.86
N ILE A 430 -2.99 -10.68 -7.28
CA ILE A 430 -3.67 -11.98 -7.33
C ILE A 430 -3.81 -12.60 -5.94
N PHE A 431 -2.75 -12.60 -5.12
CA PHE A 431 -2.75 -13.25 -3.81
C PHE A 431 -3.53 -12.47 -2.77
N GLN A 432 -3.55 -11.13 -2.84
CA GLN A 432 -4.36 -10.32 -1.93
C GLN A 432 -5.85 -10.32 -2.28
N GLN A 433 -6.20 -10.52 -3.55
CA GLN A 433 -7.59 -10.64 -3.97
C GLN A 433 -7.73 -11.63 -5.13
N PRO A 434 -7.81 -12.94 -4.87
CA PRO A 434 -8.08 -13.94 -5.89
C PRO A 434 -9.36 -13.68 -6.68
N PRO A 435 -9.54 -14.29 -7.86
CA PRO A 435 -10.78 -14.15 -8.63
C PRO A 435 -12.02 -14.38 -7.75
N PHE A 436 -13.02 -13.50 -7.84
CA PHE A 436 -14.28 -13.55 -7.10
C PHE A 436 -14.19 -13.44 -5.57
N SER A 437 -13.00 -13.27 -5.02
CA SER A 437 -12.77 -13.17 -3.59
C SER A 437 -12.89 -11.74 -3.06
N LYS A 438 -13.27 -11.61 -1.80
CA LYS A 438 -13.03 -10.42 -1.01
C LYS A 438 -11.51 -10.22 -0.86
N SER A 439 -11.09 -8.97 -0.68
CA SER A 439 -9.67 -8.66 -0.44
C SER A 439 -9.18 -9.17 0.91
N GLY A 440 -7.86 -9.30 1.04
CA GLY A 440 -7.18 -9.83 2.23
C GLY A 440 -7.43 -9.11 3.55
N GLY A 441 -8.16 -7.99 3.55
CA GLY A 441 -8.59 -7.29 4.78
C GLY A 441 -7.58 -6.30 5.32
N ASN A 442 -6.64 -5.84 4.51
CA ASN A 442 -5.61 -4.90 4.89
C ASN A 442 -5.95 -3.48 4.41
N GLY A 443 -5.73 -2.49 5.29
CA GLY A 443 -5.94 -1.07 5.02
C GLY A 443 -7.37 -0.57 5.19
N SER A 444 -7.54 0.73 5.29
CA SER A 444 -8.85 1.41 5.39
C SER A 444 -9.77 1.05 4.24
N SER A 445 -11.07 1.06 4.48
CA SER A 445 -12.12 0.74 3.50
C SER A 445 -12.06 -0.70 2.93
N HIS A 446 -11.28 -1.62 3.54
CA HIS A 446 -11.23 -3.01 3.11
C HIS A 446 -12.61 -3.68 3.06
N GLN A 447 -13.55 -3.29 3.92
CA GLN A 447 -14.91 -3.81 3.94
C GLN A 447 -15.69 -3.50 2.66
N ASN A 448 -15.30 -2.47 1.90
CA ASN A 448 -15.95 -2.09 0.65
C ASN A 448 -15.44 -2.88 -0.57
N VAL A 449 -14.29 -3.55 -0.44
CA VAL A 449 -13.66 -4.31 -1.53
C VAL A 449 -14.16 -5.74 -1.50
N MET A 450 -15.38 -5.97 -1.97
CA MET A 450 -16.07 -7.26 -1.85
C MET A 450 -15.64 -8.31 -2.88
N ARG A 451 -15.20 -7.87 -4.06
CA ARG A 451 -14.67 -8.71 -5.16
C ARG A 451 -13.90 -7.83 -6.14
N PRO A 452 -13.04 -8.40 -6.98
CA PRO A 452 -12.34 -7.63 -8.00
C PRO A 452 -13.31 -6.77 -8.81
N ASN A 453 -13.05 -5.48 -8.84
CA ASN A 453 -13.83 -4.52 -9.62
C ASN A 453 -13.21 -4.32 -11.01
N SER A 454 -13.87 -3.52 -11.85
CA SER A 454 -13.39 -3.20 -13.19
C SER A 454 -11.99 -2.57 -13.22
N ILE A 455 -11.65 -1.77 -12.21
CA ILE A 455 -10.34 -1.11 -12.13
C ILE A 455 -9.24 -2.16 -11.92
N ARG A 456 -9.42 -3.10 -10.99
CA ARG A 456 -8.46 -4.18 -10.74
C ARG A 456 -8.33 -5.12 -11.93
N ILE A 457 -9.45 -5.47 -12.56
CA ILE A 457 -9.46 -6.33 -13.76
C ILE A 457 -8.77 -5.62 -14.92
N GLY A 458 -9.07 -4.34 -15.16
CA GLY A 458 -8.41 -3.53 -16.18
C GLY A 458 -6.91 -3.35 -15.96
N TYR A 459 -6.50 -3.23 -14.69
CA TYR A 459 -5.09 -3.16 -14.32
C TYR A 459 -4.34 -4.47 -14.61
N LEU A 460 -4.91 -5.62 -14.24
CA LEU A 460 -4.33 -6.93 -14.56
C LEU A 460 -4.33 -7.21 -16.08
N ASP A 461 -5.36 -6.76 -16.81
CA ASP A 461 -5.37 -6.82 -18.27
C ASP A 461 -4.20 -6.02 -18.88
N ALA A 462 -3.97 -4.81 -18.37
CA ALA A 462 -2.84 -3.99 -18.82
C ALA A 462 -1.49 -4.65 -18.50
N LEU A 463 -1.30 -5.12 -17.27
CA LEU A 463 -0.06 -5.81 -16.88
C LEU A 463 0.18 -7.09 -17.71
N ALA A 464 -0.86 -7.89 -17.94
CA ALA A 464 -0.74 -9.08 -18.78
C ALA A 464 -0.21 -8.76 -20.18
N ARG A 465 -0.75 -7.70 -20.81
CA ARG A 465 -0.33 -7.26 -22.15
C ARG A 465 1.07 -6.65 -22.17
N LEU A 466 1.41 -5.89 -21.14
CA LEU A 466 2.67 -5.13 -21.08
C LEU A 466 3.85 -6.02 -20.64
N THR A 467 3.66 -6.88 -19.65
CA THR A 467 4.72 -7.74 -19.10
C THR A 467 4.75 -9.15 -19.68
N GLY A 468 3.74 -9.56 -20.46
CA GLY A 468 3.60 -10.93 -20.91
C GLY A 468 3.20 -11.92 -19.80
N ASN A 469 2.68 -11.43 -18.67
CA ASN A 469 2.36 -12.29 -17.52
C ASN A 469 1.08 -13.11 -17.77
N THR A 470 1.25 -14.43 -17.82
CA THR A 470 0.17 -15.38 -18.14
C THR A 470 -0.80 -15.61 -16.99
N TYR A 471 -0.36 -15.44 -15.73
CA TYR A 471 -1.22 -15.53 -14.55
C TYR A 471 -2.23 -14.37 -14.49
N ALA A 472 -1.76 -13.15 -14.79
CA ALA A 472 -2.63 -12.00 -14.93
C ALA A 472 -3.64 -12.20 -16.07
N ALA A 473 -3.22 -12.75 -17.20
CA ALA A 473 -4.09 -13.06 -18.32
C ALA A 473 -5.17 -14.10 -17.97
N ASP A 474 -4.80 -15.18 -17.27
CA ASP A 474 -5.76 -16.20 -16.83
C ASP A 474 -6.75 -15.63 -15.78
N PHE A 475 -6.28 -14.77 -14.85
CA PHE A 475 -7.16 -14.07 -13.93
C PHE A 475 -8.26 -13.28 -14.67
N VAL A 476 -7.85 -12.50 -15.66
CA VAL A 476 -8.76 -11.69 -16.47
C VAL A 476 -9.75 -12.59 -17.24
N ARG A 477 -9.24 -13.63 -17.91
CA ARG A 477 -10.10 -14.59 -18.67
C ARG A 477 -11.13 -15.27 -17.78
N ARG A 478 -10.73 -15.78 -16.61
CA ARG A 478 -11.64 -16.43 -15.66
C ARG A 478 -12.71 -15.48 -15.14
N THR A 479 -12.32 -14.27 -14.76
CA THR A 479 -13.24 -13.25 -14.28
C THR A 479 -14.25 -12.82 -15.36
N LEU A 480 -13.79 -12.62 -16.58
CA LEU A 480 -14.67 -12.23 -17.70
C LEU A 480 -15.58 -13.37 -18.21
N LYS A 481 -15.16 -14.63 -18.07
CA LYS A 481 -15.92 -15.80 -18.53
C LYS A 481 -17.11 -16.13 -17.61
N SER A 482 -17.00 -15.92 -16.32
CA SER A 482 -17.97 -16.37 -15.33
C SER A 482 -19.20 -15.48 -15.23
N ASP A 483 -19.11 -14.21 -15.61
CA ASP A 483 -20.22 -13.25 -15.57
C ASP A 483 -20.12 -12.26 -16.74
N SER A 484 -20.53 -12.75 -17.91
CA SER A 484 -20.35 -12.02 -19.17
C SER A 484 -21.07 -10.67 -19.22
N LEU A 485 -22.19 -10.50 -18.50
CA LEU A 485 -22.95 -9.25 -18.53
C LEU A 485 -22.43 -8.22 -17.53
N TYR A 486 -22.16 -8.65 -16.31
CA TYR A 486 -21.68 -7.77 -15.24
C TYR A 486 -20.26 -7.29 -15.53
N LEU A 487 -19.36 -8.21 -15.90
CA LEU A 487 -17.93 -7.90 -16.05
C LEU A 487 -17.63 -7.13 -17.34
N LYS A 488 -18.34 -7.40 -18.43
CA LYS A 488 -18.23 -6.59 -19.65
C LYS A 488 -18.66 -5.13 -19.40
N LYS A 489 -19.76 -4.92 -18.69
CA LYS A 489 -20.22 -3.58 -18.31
C LYS A 489 -19.26 -2.92 -17.29
N ALA A 490 -18.80 -3.69 -16.30
CA ALA A 490 -17.90 -3.18 -15.26
C ALA A 490 -16.53 -2.77 -15.82
N LEU A 491 -15.99 -3.53 -16.79
CA LEU A 491 -14.69 -3.22 -17.41
C LEU A 491 -14.68 -1.88 -18.16
N LEU A 492 -15.84 -1.36 -18.54
CA LEU A 492 -15.99 -0.10 -19.26
C LEU A 492 -16.65 1.02 -18.42
N ALA A 493 -16.79 0.83 -17.10
CA ALA A 493 -17.61 1.72 -16.29
C ALA A 493 -16.93 3.05 -15.94
N LYS A 494 -15.60 3.11 -15.89
CA LYS A 494 -14.83 4.25 -15.38
C LYS A 494 -13.51 4.44 -16.14
N PRO A 495 -12.95 5.66 -16.18
CA PRO A 495 -11.62 5.91 -16.75
C PRO A 495 -10.52 5.05 -16.13
N GLY A 496 -10.59 4.77 -14.83
CA GLY A 496 -9.67 3.88 -14.12
C GLY A 496 -9.67 2.41 -14.59
N ASP A 497 -10.67 2.02 -15.38
CA ASP A 497 -10.73 0.70 -16.05
C ASP A 497 -9.71 0.54 -17.18
N LEU A 498 -8.95 1.59 -17.49
CA LEU A 498 -7.92 1.62 -18.52
C LEU A 498 -8.44 1.33 -19.94
N ALA A 499 -9.69 1.68 -20.22
CA ALA A 499 -10.29 1.49 -21.54
C ALA A 499 -9.51 2.25 -22.63
N TRP A 500 -8.98 3.44 -22.31
CA TRP A 500 -8.16 4.20 -23.26
C TRP A 500 -6.82 3.51 -23.57
N PHE A 501 -6.18 2.93 -22.56
CA PHE A 501 -4.99 2.10 -22.76
C PHE A 501 -5.27 0.92 -23.70
N ARG A 502 -6.39 0.19 -23.50
CA ARG A 502 -6.76 -0.93 -24.37
C ARG A 502 -7.03 -0.53 -25.82
N LEU A 503 -7.47 0.71 -26.06
CA LEU A 503 -7.58 1.23 -27.43
C LEU A 503 -6.22 1.41 -28.11
N GLN A 504 -5.19 1.74 -27.34
CA GLN A 504 -3.84 2.02 -27.84
C GLN A 504 -2.91 0.81 -27.84
N CYS A 505 -3.20 -0.22 -27.05
CA CYS A 505 -2.37 -1.41 -26.93
C CYS A 505 -2.90 -2.54 -27.81
N ASP A 506 -2.12 -2.93 -28.81
CA ASP A 506 -2.48 -4.00 -29.74
C ASP A 506 -2.01 -5.39 -29.27
N LYS A 507 -1.18 -5.45 -28.23
CA LYS A 507 -0.69 -6.72 -27.70
C LYS A 507 -1.87 -7.59 -27.22
N PRO A 508 -1.99 -8.85 -27.67
CA PRO A 508 -3.00 -9.77 -27.16
C PRO A 508 -2.70 -10.15 -25.70
N LEU A 509 -3.70 -10.69 -25.02
CA LEU A 509 -3.45 -11.36 -23.73
C LEU A 509 -2.58 -12.59 -23.99
N PRO A 510 -1.47 -12.76 -23.23
CA PRO A 510 -0.56 -13.87 -23.44
C PRO A 510 -1.21 -15.21 -23.08
N ASP A 511 -0.81 -16.27 -23.78
CA ASP A 511 -1.16 -17.66 -23.47
C ASP A 511 -0.02 -18.33 -22.72
N GLY A 512 -0.35 -19.25 -21.80
CA GLY A 512 0.63 -19.96 -20.99
C GLY A 512 0.04 -20.53 -19.70
N PRO A 513 0.89 -20.86 -18.72
CA PRO A 513 0.46 -21.36 -17.42
C PRO A 513 -0.54 -20.41 -16.75
N GLY A 514 -1.66 -20.96 -16.28
CA GLY A 514 -2.69 -20.22 -15.57
C GLY A 514 -2.53 -20.26 -14.05
N LEU A 515 -3.51 -19.73 -13.32
CA LEU A 515 -3.51 -19.63 -11.86
C LEU A 515 -3.28 -20.99 -11.15
N THR A 516 -3.66 -22.09 -11.78
CA THR A 516 -3.44 -23.44 -11.22
C THR A 516 -1.97 -23.84 -11.12
N ALA A 517 -1.08 -23.15 -11.81
CA ALA A 517 0.35 -23.34 -11.72
C ALA A 517 1.03 -22.46 -10.64
N LEU A 518 0.25 -21.56 -10.01
CA LEU A 518 0.77 -20.75 -8.91
C LEU A 518 1.03 -21.61 -7.66
N PRO A 519 2.00 -21.21 -6.82
CA PRO A 519 2.17 -21.81 -5.50
C PRO A 519 0.93 -21.61 -4.63
N TRP A 520 0.80 -22.39 -3.57
CA TRP A 520 -0.30 -22.28 -2.61
C TRP A 520 -0.24 -21.02 -1.77
N GLY A 521 0.94 -20.42 -1.61
CA GLY A 521 1.14 -19.23 -0.82
C GLY A 521 2.13 -18.27 -1.48
N TYR A 522 2.04 -17.02 -1.05
CA TYR A 522 3.00 -15.98 -1.40
C TYR A 522 3.20 -15.05 -0.22
N VAL A 523 4.46 -14.66 0.00
CA VAL A 523 4.86 -13.76 1.09
C VAL A 523 5.54 -12.54 0.49
N PHE A 524 5.16 -11.37 0.98
CA PHE A 524 5.71 -10.05 0.63
C PHE A 524 6.43 -9.51 1.87
N PRO A 525 7.69 -9.93 2.11
CA PRO A 525 8.36 -9.65 3.37
C PRO A 525 8.68 -8.16 3.56
N GLU A 526 8.97 -7.42 2.50
CA GLU A 526 9.24 -5.98 2.57
C GLU A 526 7.97 -5.17 2.84
N THR A 527 6.84 -5.60 2.29
CA THR A 527 5.52 -4.99 2.59
C THR A 527 4.94 -5.50 3.90
N GLY A 528 5.34 -6.70 4.34
CA GLY A 528 4.84 -7.35 5.54
C GLY A 528 3.48 -8.01 5.36
N LEU A 529 3.26 -8.69 4.23
CA LEU A 529 2.00 -9.37 3.90
C LEU A 529 2.24 -10.83 3.52
N ALA A 530 1.25 -11.67 3.77
CA ALA A 530 1.22 -13.04 3.27
C ALA A 530 -0.21 -13.48 2.95
N SER A 531 -0.34 -14.41 2.02
CA SER A 531 -1.62 -15.05 1.69
C SER A 531 -1.39 -16.47 1.21
N PHE A 532 -2.27 -17.39 1.63
CA PHE A 532 -2.24 -18.80 1.25
C PHE A 532 -3.63 -19.26 0.78
N GLN A 533 -3.62 -20.13 -0.21
CA GLN A 533 -4.78 -20.67 -0.91
C GLN A 533 -4.80 -22.19 -0.85
N THR A 534 -5.96 -22.81 -0.86
CA THR A 534 -6.04 -24.28 -0.97
C THR A 534 -6.46 -24.74 -2.36
N ASN A 535 -7.02 -23.86 -3.18
CA ASN A 535 -7.53 -24.24 -4.48
C ASN A 535 -7.60 -23.06 -5.46
N TRP A 536 -6.78 -23.10 -6.49
CA TRP A 536 -6.78 -22.13 -7.56
C TRP A 536 -7.78 -22.43 -8.69
N ASP A 537 -8.24 -23.69 -8.80
CA ASP A 537 -9.17 -24.09 -9.85
C ASP A 537 -10.63 -23.73 -9.52
N ARG A 538 -11.04 -23.92 -8.26
CA ARG A 538 -12.42 -23.76 -7.81
C ARG A 538 -12.55 -22.80 -6.65
N VAL A 539 -12.81 -21.53 -6.95
CA VAL A 539 -12.98 -20.50 -5.91
C VAL A 539 -14.03 -20.87 -4.87
N GLY A 540 -15.14 -21.51 -5.28
CA GLY A 540 -16.22 -21.92 -4.36
C GLY A 540 -15.81 -22.95 -3.30
N SER A 541 -14.68 -23.63 -3.47
CA SER A 541 -14.10 -24.58 -2.51
C SER A 541 -12.73 -24.13 -1.98
N ASN A 542 -12.29 -22.93 -2.29
CA ASN A 542 -11.04 -22.39 -1.82
C ASN A 542 -11.14 -21.90 -0.37
N ALA A 543 -10.31 -22.44 0.52
CA ALA A 543 -10.00 -21.83 1.80
C ALA A 543 -8.75 -20.95 1.63
N MET A 544 -8.85 -19.72 2.11
CA MET A 544 -7.76 -18.75 2.06
C MET A 544 -7.52 -18.19 3.46
N TRP A 545 -6.29 -17.84 3.77
CA TRP A 545 -5.97 -16.95 4.87
C TRP A 545 -5.00 -15.87 4.42
N SER A 546 -5.10 -14.69 5.03
CA SER A 546 -4.21 -13.56 4.85
C SER A 546 -3.61 -13.16 6.18
N PHE A 547 -2.43 -12.54 6.14
CA PHE A 547 -1.67 -12.11 7.31
C PHE A 547 -0.99 -10.78 7.05
N ARG A 548 -0.84 -9.96 8.10
CA ARG A 548 -0.09 -8.71 8.06
C ARG A 548 0.80 -8.55 9.28
N SER A 549 2.08 -8.29 9.04
CA SER A 549 3.07 -7.77 9.98
C SER A 549 4.03 -6.88 9.18
N SER A 550 3.78 -5.57 9.21
CA SER A 550 4.32 -4.64 8.21
C SER A 550 5.29 -3.63 8.81
N PRO A 551 6.47 -3.44 8.18
CA PRO A 551 7.41 -2.40 8.58
C PRO A 551 6.89 -0.97 8.39
N TYR A 552 5.83 -0.79 7.60
CA TYR A 552 5.18 0.51 7.38
C TYR A 552 4.20 0.92 8.48
N GLY A 553 4.18 0.22 9.61
CA GLY A 553 3.34 0.58 10.75
C GLY A 553 1.85 0.66 10.43
N SER A 554 1.17 1.64 11.02
CA SER A 554 -0.24 1.95 10.81
C SER A 554 -0.46 3.40 10.36
N THR A 555 0.45 3.90 9.53
CA THR A 555 0.38 5.25 8.96
C THR A 555 -0.55 5.30 7.74
N SER A 556 -0.93 6.50 7.29
CA SER A 556 -1.85 6.74 6.18
C SER A 556 -3.13 5.90 6.31
N HIS A 557 -3.42 5.04 5.36
CA HIS A 557 -4.58 4.16 5.34
C HIS A 557 -4.31 2.73 5.85
N ALA A 558 -3.12 2.45 6.35
CA ALA A 558 -2.83 1.22 7.07
C ALA A 558 -3.54 1.21 8.45
N LEU A 559 -3.73 0.04 9.02
CA LEU A 559 -4.44 -0.17 10.28
C LEU A 559 -3.48 -0.64 11.37
N ALA A 560 -3.83 -0.44 12.63
CA ALA A 560 -3.07 -0.93 13.79
C ALA A 560 -3.35 -2.43 14.00
N ASN A 561 -2.92 -3.25 13.04
CA ASN A 561 -3.26 -4.67 12.92
C ASN A 561 -2.04 -5.56 12.64
N GLN A 562 -0.90 -5.25 13.27
CA GLN A 562 0.27 -6.12 13.18
C GLN A 562 -0.03 -7.49 13.77
N ASN A 563 0.50 -8.52 13.14
CA ASN A 563 0.24 -9.92 13.45
C ASN A 563 -1.26 -10.31 13.38
N ALA A 564 -2.08 -9.58 12.65
CA ALA A 564 -3.46 -9.96 12.41
C ALA A 564 -3.58 -10.91 11.22
N PHE A 565 -4.54 -11.83 11.31
CA PHE A 565 -4.89 -12.75 10.23
C PHE A 565 -6.38 -12.65 9.88
N ASN A 566 -6.74 -13.08 8.68
CA ASN A 566 -8.13 -13.22 8.26
C ASN A 566 -8.32 -14.58 7.56
N THR A 567 -9.52 -15.14 7.64
CA THR A 567 -9.87 -16.41 6.99
C THR A 567 -11.04 -16.25 6.03
N PHE A 568 -11.02 -17.03 4.95
CA PHE A 568 -12.03 -16.95 3.88
C PHE A 568 -12.38 -18.35 3.38
N PHE A 569 -13.63 -18.56 3.00
CA PHE A 569 -14.04 -19.74 2.25
C PHE A 569 -14.91 -19.36 1.07
N GLY A 570 -14.60 -19.91 -0.10
CA GLY A 570 -15.33 -19.58 -1.33
C GLY A 570 -15.31 -18.08 -1.65
N GLY A 571 -14.23 -17.39 -1.35
CA GLY A 571 -14.07 -15.94 -1.52
C GLY A 571 -14.84 -15.06 -0.52
N LYS A 572 -15.48 -15.67 0.51
CA LYS A 572 -16.21 -14.96 1.57
C LYS A 572 -15.41 -14.91 2.85
N PRO A 573 -15.36 -13.75 3.54
CA PRO A 573 -14.65 -13.62 4.81
C PRO A 573 -15.39 -14.36 5.92
N ILE A 574 -14.64 -14.89 6.89
CA ILE A 574 -15.17 -15.55 8.07
C ILE A 574 -14.62 -14.85 9.31
N PHE A 575 -13.42 -15.22 9.81
CA PHE A 575 -12.72 -14.36 10.77
C PHE A 575 -12.09 -13.20 10.00
N TYR A 576 -12.57 -11.99 10.25
CA TYR A 576 -12.22 -10.86 9.41
C TYR A 576 -12.19 -9.55 10.21
N SER A 577 -11.32 -8.64 9.80
CA SER A 577 -11.22 -7.29 10.38
C SER A 577 -12.57 -6.59 10.46
N SER A 578 -12.86 -6.02 11.59
CA SER A 578 -14.13 -5.39 11.98
C SER A 578 -14.11 -3.86 11.77
N GLY A 579 -15.18 -3.20 12.14
CA GLY A 579 -15.33 -1.74 12.05
C GLY A 579 -15.71 -1.24 10.66
N HIS A 580 -16.01 0.04 10.57
CA HIS A 580 -16.40 0.72 9.33
C HIS A 580 -15.54 1.95 9.11
N HIS A 581 -15.01 2.10 7.91
CA HIS A 581 -14.41 3.35 7.50
C HIS A 581 -15.51 4.33 7.04
N ILE A 582 -15.89 5.25 7.92
CA ILE A 582 -16.92 6.27 7.66
C ILE A 582 -16.25 7.47 6.97
N GLU A 583 -15.24 8.01 7.64
CA GLU A 583 -14.34 9.06 7.17
C GLU A 583 -12.97 8.83 7.78
N PHE A 584 -11.92 9.42 7.21
CA PHE A 584 -10.54 9.17 7.61
C PHE A 584 -10.27 9.45 9.08
N THR A 585 -10.82 10.54 9.61
CA THR A 585 -10.65 11.01 11.00
C THR A 585 -11.92 10.95 11.82
N ASP A 586 -12.91 10.18 11.40
CA ASP A 586 -14.13 9.94 12.17
C ASP A 586 -13.84 9.17 13.46
N VAL A 587 -14.56 9.48 14.54
CA VAL A 587 -14.33 8.87 15.88
C VAL A 587 -14.42 7.35 15.83
N HIS A 588 -15.43 6.77 15.16
CA HIS A 588 -15.54 5.32 15.00
C HIS A 588 -14.39 4.78 14.14
N SER A 589 -14.05 5.47 13.05
CA SER A 589 -12.93 5.08 12.18
C SER A 589 -11.61 5.05 12.94
N MET A 590 -11.37 6.03 13.81
CA MET A 590 -10.12 6.13 14.59
C MET A 590 -10.09 5.13 15.76
N LEU A 591 -11.13 5.06 16.58
CA LEU A 591 -11.14 4.27 17.82
C LEU A 591 -11.54 2.81 17.62
N CYS A 592 -12.24 2.46 16.53
CA CYS A 592 -12.67 1.09 16.25
C CYS A 592 -11.98 0.54 15.01
N HIS A 593 -12.30 1.09 13.82
CA HIS A 593 -11.84 0.51 12.56
C HIS A 593 -10.31 0.50 12.40
N ARG A 594 -9.65 1.59 12.77
CA ARG A 594 -8.19 1.71 12.72
C ARG A 594 -7.49 1.01 13.88
N GLY A 595 -8.13 0.99 15.05
CA GLY A 595 -7.57 0.47 16.29
C GLY A 595 -7.48 -1.05 16.33
N THR A 596 -6.52 -1.57 17.07
CA THR A 596 -6.20 -2.99 17.22
C THR A 596 -7.39 -3.85 17.65
N ARG A 597 -8.31 -3.28 18.41
CA ARG A 597 -9.53 -3.96 18.90
C ARG A 597 -10.49 -4.43 17.80
N ALA A 598 -10.27 -4.02 16.55
CA ALA A 598 -11.07 -4.45 15.40
C ALA A 598 -10.46 -5.63 14.64
N HIS A 599 -9.33 -6.18 15.09
CA HIS A 599 -8.55 -7.12 14.29
C HIS A 599 -8.24 -8.43 15.04
N ASN A 600 -8.06 -9.53 14.29
CA ASN A 600 -7.76 -10.85 14.84
C ASN A 600 -6.30 -10.94 15.31
N THR A 601 -5.96 -10.24 16.37
CA THR A 601 -4.63 -10.15 16.97
C THR A 601 -4.76 -10.11 18.51
N ILE A 602 -3.77 -9.53 19.21
CA ILE A 602 -3.71 -9.51 20.68
C ILE A 602 -3.88 -8.07 21.19
N LEU A 603 -4.55 -7.88 22.35
CA LEU A 603 -4.40 -6.70 23.20
C LEU A 603 -3.53 -7.05 24.41
N VAL A 604 -2.79 -6.08 24.93
CA VAL A 604 -1.94 -6.22 26.12
C VAL A 604 -2.41 -5.25 27.20
N ASN A 605 -2.83 -5.74 28.35
CA ASN A 605 -3.53 -4.95 29.38
C ASN A 605 -4.71 -4.13 28.83
N GLY A 606 -5.40 -4.66 27.81
CA GLY A 606 -6.47 -3.97 27.11
C GLY A 606 -6.01 -2.91 26.11
N MET A 607 -4.70 -2.63 26.01
CA MET A 607 -4.13 -1.62 25.10
C MET A 607 -3.83 -2.22 23.73
N GLY A 608 -3.98 -1.39 22.70
CA GLY A 608 -3.69 -1.71 21.30
C GLY A 608 -2.31 -1.22 20.83
N GLN A 609 -2.08 -1.41 19.56
CA GLN A 609 -0.88 -0.97 18.85
C GLN A 609 -0.93 0.53 18.56
N ARG A 610 0.23 1.17 18.49
CA ARG A 610 0.37 2.60 18.17
C ARG A 610 -0.20 2.89 16.78
N ILE A 611 -0.77 4.07 16.63
CA ILE A 611 -1.07 4.63 15.32
C ILE A 611 0.14 5.47 14.89
N GLY A 612 0.58 5.26 13.66
CA GLY A 612 1.80 5.82 13.10
C GLY A 612 2.75 4.73 12.61
N VAL A 613 3.86 5.16 12.03
CA VAL A 613 4.90 4.24 11.53
C VAL A 613 5.62 3.53 12.68
N GLU A 614 5.65 4.13 13.86
CA GLU A 614 6.29 3.58 15.04
C GLU A 614 5.59 2.31 15.56
N GLY A 615 4.32 2.09 15.16
CA GLY A 615 3.56 0.88 15.44
C GLY A 615 3.83 -0.23 14.43
N TYR A 616 5.08 -0.50 14.09
CA TYR A 616 5.47 -1.45 13.04
C TYR A 616 5.60 -2.90 13.53
N GLY A 617 5.49 -3.81 12.58
CA GLY A 617 5.86 -5.21 12.68
C GLY A 617 6.66 -5.61 11.43
N TRP A 618 7.03 -6.89 11.31
CA TRP A 618 7.76 -7.39 10.15
C TRP A 618 7.69 -8.92 10.06
N ILE A 619 8.16 -9.48 8.95
CA ILE A 619 8.17 -10.92 8.70
C ILE A 619 9.63 -11.43 8.68
N PRO A 620 10.20 -11.87 9.81
CA PRO A 620 11.59 -12.31 9.89
C PRO A 620 11.87 -13.67 9.27
N ARG A 621 10.85 -14.54 9.16
CA ARG A 621 10.99 -15.88 8.60
C ARG A 621 9.75 -16.29 7.83
N TYR A 622 9.93 -16.96 6.70
CA TYR A 622 8.84 -17.56 5.96
C TYR A 622 9.33 -18.74 5.11
N TYR A 623 8.41 -19.62 4.78
CA TYR A 623 8.63 -20.74 3.88
C TYR A 623 7.35 -21.02 3.08
N VAL A 624 7.50 -21.20 1.78
CA VAL A 624 6.40 -21.60 0.90
C VAL A 624 6.82 -22.86 0.17
N GLY A 625 6.33 -24.00 0.65
CA GLY A 625 6.59 -25.31 0.06
C GLY A 625 5.36 -25.87 -0.65
N GLU A 626 5.50 -27.07 -1.19
CA GLU A 626 4.39 -27.76 -1.87
C GLU A 626 3.35 -28.31 -0.91
N LYS A 627 3.78 -28.73 0.29
CA LYS A 627 2.95 -29.42 1.29
C LYS A 627 2.83 -28.70 2.61
N ILE A 628 3.70 -27.73 2.86
CA ILE A 628 3.70 -26.93 4.09
C ILE A 628 4.05 -25.49 3.79
N GLY A 629 3.43 -24.55 4.51
CA GLY A 629 3.77 -23.16 4.48
C GLY A 629 4.04 -22.61 5.87
N TYR A 630 4.84 -21.59 5.99
CA TYR A 630 5.16 -20.97 7.27
C TYR A 630 5.40 -19.49 7.16
N VAL A 631 4.88 -18.73 8.11
CA VAL A 631 5.14 -17.30 8.24
C VAL A 631 5.31 -16.98 9.74
N LEU A 632 6.35 -16.23 10.06
CA LEU A 632 6.55 -15.62 11.37
C LEU A 632 6.39 -14.11 11.24
N GLY A 633 5.48 -13.52 12.00
CA GLY A 633 5.38 -12.08 12.20
C GLY A 633 5.92 -11.67 13.56
N ASP A 634 6.68 -10.60 13.61
CA ASP A 634 7.16 -9.98 14.84
C ASP A 634 6.53 -8.59 14.98
N ALA A 635 5.74 -8.38 16.03
CA ALA A 635 5.05 -7.14 16.35
C ALA A 635 5.48 -6.59 17.73
N SER A 636 6.69 -6.96 18.17
CA SER A 636 7.21 -6.57 19.49
C SER A 636 7.29 -5.05 19.67
N ASN A 637 7.50 -4.30 18.58
CA ASN A 637 7.59 -2.83 18.62
C ASN A 637 6.25 -2.11 18.37
N ALA A 638 5.18 -2.87 18.12
CA ALA A 638 3.92 -2.26 17.67
C ALA A 638 3.16 -1.51 18.77
N TYR A 639 3.36 -1.89 20.05
CA TYR A 639 2.54 -1.41 21.16
C TYR A 639 3.13 -0.19 21.86
N GLY A 640 2.25 0.63 22.46
CA GLY A 640 2.58 1.81 23.25
C GLY A 640 1.71 3.02 22.95
N LYS A 641 2.05 4.16 23.56
CA LYS A 641 1.40 5.45 23.31
C LYS A 641 1.53 5.87 21.85
N VAL A 642 0.52 6.56 21.36
CA VAL A 642 0.64 7.27 20.08
C VAL A 642 1.57 8.45 20.27
N ILE A 643 2.67 8.49 19.55
CA ILE A 643 3.72 9.51 19.66
C ILE A 643 3.90 10.33 18.39
N SER A 644 3.30 9.92 17.29
CA SER A 644 3.32 10.65 16.01
C SER A 644 2.65 12.02 16.16
N PRO A 645 3.38 13.14 15.96
CA PRO A 645 2.79 14.49 16.02
C PRO A 645 1.61 14.67 15.09
N LEU A 646 1.69 14.09 13.88
CA LEU A 646 0.62 14.09 12.90
C LEU A 646 -0.65 13.44 13.44
N TRP A 647 -0.53 12.24 14.00
CA TRP A 647 -1.69 11.49 14.49
C TRP A 647 -2.26 12.07 15.78
N LEU A 648 -1.42 12.63 16.65
CA LEU A 648 -1.87 13.38 17.81
C LEU A 648 -2.70 14.60 17.41
N LYS A 649 -2.22 15.37 16.42
CA LYS A 649 -2.94 16.54 15.90
C LYS A 649 -4.26 16.17 15.21
N ARG A 650 -4.26 15.11 14.40
CA ARG A 650 -5.50 14.58 13.78
C ARG A 650 -6.51 14.12 14.82
N GLY A 651 -6.04 13.46 15.89
CA GLY A 651 -6.88 13.07 17.02
C GLY A 651 -7.54 14.29 17.65
N GLU A 652 -6.76 15.30 18.01
CA GLU A 652 -7.24 16.55 18.59
C GLU A 652 -8.33 17.23 17.72
N GLN A 653 -8.09 17.34 16.42
CA GLN A 653 -9.04 17.94 15.49
C GLN A 653 -10.33 17.13 15.30
N SER A 654 -10.29 15.84 15.53
CA SER A 654 -11.42 14.92 15.42
C SER A 654 -12.11 14.63 16.73
N ASP A 655 -11.70 15.30 17.81
CA ASP A 655 -12.14 15.00 19.18
C ASP A 655 -11.87 13.54 19.58
N VAL A 656 -10.72 13.01 19.15
CA VAL A 656 -10.24 11.67 19.47
C VAL A 656 -9.01 11.79 20.36
N HIS A 657 -9.11 11.27 21.58
CA HIS A 657 -8.02 11.28 22.55
C HIS A 657 -7.42 9.88 22.67
N TYR A 658 -6.11 9.79 22.49
CA TYR A 658 -5.36 8.53 22.64
C TYR A 658 -4.99 8.33 24.11
N THR A 659 -5.97 7.88 24.88
CA THR A 659 -5.86 7.65 26.33
C THR A 659 -5.97 6.16 26.66
N PRO A 660 -5.61 5.74 27.90
CA PRO A 660 -5.81 4.37 28.34
C PRO A 660 -7.27 3.89 28.22
N GLU A 661 -8.24 4.75 28.52
CA GLU A 661 -9.68 4.44 28.40
C GLU A 661 -10.07 4.14 26.95
N ASN A 662 -9.41 4.79 26.02
CA ASN A 662 -9.60 4.59 24.58
C ASN A 662 -8.70 3.48 23.99
N GLY A 663 -7.80 2.91 24.80
CA GLY A 663 -6.99 1.74 24.46
C GLY A 663 -5.57 2.04 23.99
N TRP A 664 -4.99 3.18 24.40
CA TRP A 664 -3.58 3.51 24.11
C TRP A 664 -2.84 3.98 25.34
N ASP A 665 -1.87 3.20 25.76
CA ASP A 665 -0.88 3.54 26.78
C ASP A 665 0.38 2.69 26.55
N ASP A 666 1.45 3.04 27.25
CA ASP A 666 2.64 2.19 27.30
C ASP A 666 2.30 0.86 27.99
N VAL A 667 2.85 -0.21 27.45
CA VAL A 667 2.66 -1.57 27.96
C VAL A 667 4.02 -2.22 28.22
N PRO A 668 4.12 -3.14 29.17
CA PRO A 668 5.39 -3.79 29.50
C PRO A 668 5.80 -4.86 28.48
N LEU A 669 5.17 -4.93 27.30
CA LEU A 669 5.44 -5.93 26.27
C LEU A 669 6.88 -5.80 25.75
N THR A 670 7.62 -6.90 25.74
CA THR A 670 8.98 -7.00 25.19
C THR A 670 9.05 -7.91 23.96
N LYS A 671 8.07 -8.81 23.80
CA LYS A 671 7.99 -9.69 22.64
C LYS A 671 6.54 -10.01 22.30
N PHE A 672 6.21 -9.91 21.02
CA PHE A 672 5.04 -10.56 20.43
C PHE A 672 5.40 -11.13 19.06
N ARG A 673 5.56 -12.45 19.02
CA ARG A 673 5.78 -13.21 17.78
C ARG A 673 4.62 -14.14 17.53
N ARG A 674 4.10 -14.10 16.30
CA ARG A 674 3.05 -14.99 15.83
C ARG A 674 3.58 -15.86 14.70
N HIS A 675 3.60 -17.16 14.94
CA HIS A 675 3.90 -18.15 13.93
C HIS A 675 2.61 -18.67 13.34
N ILE A 676 2.52 -18.74 12.02
CA ILE A 676 1.42 -19.41 11.30
C ILE A 676 2.00 -20.50 10.44
N VAL A 677 1.58 -21.74 10.67
CA VAL A 677 1.94 -22.90 9.87
C VAL A 677 0.73 -23.33 9.05
N ASN A 678 0.86 -23.26 7.72
CA ASN A 678 -0.15 -23.75 6.78
C ASN A 678 0.03 -25.26 6.60
N LEU A 679 -0.96 -26.04 6.99
CA LEU A 679 -0.89 -27.50 7.04
C LEU A 679 -1.38 -28.11 5.71
N GLY A 680 -0.62 -27.90 4.67
CA GLY A 680 -0.95 -28.34 3.31
C GLY A 680 -2.13 -27.55 2.71
N ASN A 681 -2.78 -28.14 1.71
CA ASN A 681 -3.96 -27.55 1.07
C ASN A 681 -5.28 -28.02 1.71
N THR A 682 -5.28 -28.23 3.04
CA THR A 682 -6.38 -28.84 3.78
C THR A 682 -7.34 -27.84 4.41
N GLY A 683 -6.99 -26.55 4.40
CA GLY A 683 -7.73 -25.50 5.13
C GLY A 683 -7.36 -25.42 6.62
N TYR A 684 -6.44 -26.27 7.09
CA TYR A 684 -5.92 -26.21 8.46
C TYR A 684 -4.70 -25.30 8.53
N ILE A 685 -4.70 -24.43 9.55
CA ILE A 685 -3.52 -23.66 9.99
C ILE A 685 -3.30 -23.88 11.49
N PHE A 686 -2.05 -23.83 11.91
CA PHE A 686 -1.67 -23.78 13.31
C PHE A 686 -1.02 -22.43 13.59
N ILE A 687 -1.53 -21.73 14.60
CA ILE A 687 -1.02 -20.43 15.07
C ILE A 687 -0.38 -20.65 16.43
N TYR A 688 0.83 -20.13 16.60
CA TYR A 688 1.52 -20.12 17.88
C TYR A 688 1.97 -18.70 18.22
N ASP A 689 1.48 -18.18 19.34
CA ASP A 689 1.82 -16.85 19.83
C ASP A 689 2.79 -16.93 21.00
N GLU A 690 3.88 -16.19 20.88
CA GLU A 690 4.85 -15.95 21.94
C GLU A 690 4.71 -14.53 22.45
N LEU A 691 4.42 -14.40 23.75
CA LEU A 691 4.23 -13.12 24.40
C LEU A 691 5.15 -13.07 25.63
N GLU A 692 5.98 -12.01 25.71
CA GLU A 692 6.84 -11.75 26.84
C GLU A 692 6.70 -10.29 27.28
N ALA A 693 6.77 -10.04 28.58
CA ALA A 693 6.69 -8.71 29.16
C ALA A 693 7.71 -8.55 30.31
N SER A 694 8.19 -7.32 30.52
CA SER A 694 9.08 -6.97 31.62
C SER A 694 8.40 -7.12 32.97
N GLU A 695 7.07 -6.89 33.02
CA GLU A 695 6.22 -7.06 34.19
C GLU A 695 4.95 -7.86 33.82
N PRO A 696 4.25 -8.50 34.79
CA PRO A 696 3.05 -9.26 34.51
C PRO A 696 1.96 -8.47 33.82
N ALA A 697 1.57 -8.89 32.63
CA ALA A 697 0.51 -8.33 31.79
C ALA A 697 -0.55 -9.37 31.45
N ASP A 698 -1.78 -8.96 31.23
CA ASP A 698 -2.80 -9.81 30.62
C ASP A 698 -2.79 -9.66 29.08
N TYR A 699 -3.12 -10.75 28.42
CA TYR A 699 -3.13 -10.86 26.96
C TYR A 699 -4.50 -11.29 26.49
N THR A 700 -5.10 -10.51 25.60
CA THR A 700 -6.43 -10.78 25.08
C THR A 700 -6.37 -11.20 23.62
N PHE A 701 -6.62 -12.47 23.36
CA PHE A 701 -6.77 -13.01 22.00
C PHE A 701 -8.14 -12.64 21.46
N MET A 702 -8.20 -12.15 20.19
CA MET A 702 -9.43 -11.62 19.60
C MET A 702 -9.79 -12.33 18.29
N LEU A 703 -11.08 -12.56 18.10
CA LEU A 703 -11.67 -12.98 16.82
C LEU A 703 -12.89 -12.11 16.50
N HIS A 704 -13.09 -11.85 15.21
CA HIS A 704 -14.20 -11.03 14.73
C HIS A 704 -14.88 -11.68 13.54
N THR A 705 -16.22 -11.52 13.46
CA THR A 705 -16.99 -11.81 12.26
C THR A 705 -17.86 -10.61 11.89
N VAL A 706 -18.10 -10.41 10.60
CA VAL A 706 -18.79 -9.21 10.10
C VAL A 706 -20.21 -9.50 9.59
N THR A 707 -20.58 -10.76 9.47
CA THR A 707 -21.87 -11.15 8.87
C THR A 707 -22.79 -11.91 9.79
N GLN A 708 -22.24 -12.74 10.69
CA GLN A 708 -23.00 -13.61 11.59
C GLN A 708 -22.33 -13.72 12.95
N PRO A 709 -23.09 -13.97 14.03
CA PRO A 709 -22.51 -14.21 15.35
C PRO A 709 -21.65 -15.49 15.35
N MET A 710 -20.68 -15.50 16.24
CA MET A 710 -19.84 -16.67 16.54
C MET A 710 -20.52 -17.55 17.57
N SER A 711 -20.37 -18.87 17.43
CA SER A 711 -20.66 -19.81 18.51
C SER A 711 -19.40 -20.11 19.32
N VAL A 712 -19.56 -20.22 20.64
CA VAL A 712 -18.45 -20.50 21.58
C VAL A 712 -18.82 -21.72 22.41
N ASP A 713 -17.97 -22.76 22.35
CA ASP A 713 -18.10 -23.98 23.13
C ASP A 713 -16.86 -24.14 24.08
N LYS A 714 -17.13 -24.37 25.36
CA LYS A 714 -16.16 -24.57 26.44
C LYS A 714 -16.35 -25.92 27.15
N THR A 715 -17.05 -26.82 26.51
CA THR A 715 -17.35 -28.14 27.09
C THR A 715 -16.07 -28.92 27.35
N ASP A 716 -15.16 -28.92 26.40
CA ASP A 716 -13.81 -29.47 26.59
C ASP A 716 -12.95 -28.47 27.35
N LYS A 717 -12.46 -28.84 28.52
CA LYS A 717 -11.65 -27.95 29.39
C LYS A 717 -10.21 -27.74 28.86
N ARG A 718 -9.82 -28.46 27.83
CA ARG A 718 -8.46 -28.39 27.27
C ARG A 718 -8.29 -27.31 26.21
N TYR A 719 -9.42 -26.80 25.62
CA TYR A 719 -9.44 -25.72 24.65
C TYR A 719 -10.78 -24.95 24.64
N ILE A 720 -10.78 -23.79 24.06
CA ILE A 720 -12.00 -23.06 23.73
C ILE A 720 -12.25 -23.22 22.23
N HIS A 721 -13.43 -23.69 21.85
CA HIS A 721 -13.83 -23.78 20.45
C HIS A 721 -14.68 -22.57 20.08
N VAL A 722 -14.28 -21.87 19.01
CA VAL A 722 -15.02 -20.74 18.43
C VAL A 722 -15.27 -21.01 16.98
N GLN A 723 -16.53 -21.02 16.56
CA GLN A 723 -16.89 -21.16 15.16
C GLN A 723 -17.44 -19.85 14.60
N GLY A 724 -16.84 -19.39 13.51
CA GLY A 724 -17.33 -18.31 12.66
C GLY A 724 -17.94 -18.86 11.38
N LEU A 725 -18.97 -18.18 10.87
CA LEU A 725 -19.66 -18.56 9.63
C LEU A 725 -19.58 -17.41 8.62
N SER A 726 -19.35 -17.74 7.34
CA SER A 726 -19.68 -16.82 6.25
C SER A 726 -21.18 -16.95 5.94
N GLY A 727 -21.81 -15.87 5.55
CA GLY A 727 -23.23 -15.89 5.21
C GLY A 727 -23.66 -16.86 4.09
N ARG A 728 -22.74 -17.66 3.52
CA ARG A 728 -22.99 -18.60 2.41
C ARG A 728 -22.04 -19.81 2.45
N GLY A 729 -22.27 -20.72 3.38
CA GLY A 729 -21.77 -22.08 3.29
C GLY A 729 -20.31 -22.33 3.66
N GLY A 730 -19.57 -21.33 4.18
CA GLY A 730 -18.23 -21.48 4.72
C GLY A 730 -18.21 -21.36 6.25
N ALA A 731 -17.31 -22.08 6.90
CA ALA A 731 -17.03 -22.01 8.33
C ALA A 731 -15.53 -21.98 8.60
N SER A 732 -15.15 -21.34 9.70
CA SER A 732 -13.83 -21.47 10.33
C SER A 732 -14.02 -21.87 11.78
N ASP A 733 -13.46 -23.00 12.17
CA ASP A 733 -13.42 -23.48 13.53
C ASP A 733 -12.05 -23.19 14.14
N ALA A 734 -12.02 -22.37 15.20
CA ALA A 734 -10.81 -22.06 15.94
C ALA A 734 -10.82 -22.82 17.28
N TYR A 735 -9.79 -23.61 17.54
CA TYR A 735 -9.56 -24.32 18.80
C TYR A 735 -8.37 -23.66 19.50
N ILE A 736 -8.65 -22.91 20.58
CA ILE A 736 -7.68 -22.08 21.29
C ILE A 736 -7.20 -22.84 22.54
N PHE A 737 -5.90 -23.17 22.56
CA PHE A 737 -5.21 -23.82 23.66
C PHE A 737 -4.38 -22.79 24.44
N SER A 738 -4.32 -22.93 25.74
CA SER A 738 -3.50 -22.12 26.64
C SER A 738 -3.11 -22.89 27.88
N THR A 739 -2.14 -22.41 28.65
CA THR A 739 -1.73 -23.04 29.91
C THR A 739 -2.63 -22.71 31.09
N GLY A 740 -3.24 -21.53 31.07
CA GLY A 740 -4.13 -21.02 32.13
C GLY A 740 -5.58 -20.93 31.64
N ALA A 741 -6.47 -20.69 32.58
CA ALA A 741 -7.86 -20.40 32.31
C ALA A 741 -7.98 -19.06 31.55
N LEU A 742 -8.87 -19.02 30.55
CA LEU A 742 -9.16 -17.80 29.81
C LEU A 742 -10.54 -17.26 30.18
N GLN A 743 -10.59 -15.99 30.50
CA GLN A 743 -11.87 -15.27 30.63
C GLN A 743 -12.35 -14.88 29.23
N THR A 744 -13.52 -15.37 28.83
CA THR A 744 -14.08 -15.10 27.50
C THR A 744 -15.28 -14.18 27.58
N ASP A 745 -15.37 -13.32 26.57
CA ASP A 745 -16.53 -12.47 26.35
C ASP A 745 -16.92 -12.45 24.87
N THR A 746 -18.21 -12.15 24.60
CA THR A 746 -18.75 -11.98 23.26
C THR A 746 -19.67 -10.78 23.22
N THR A 747 -19.50 -9.91 22.26
CA THR A 747 -20.36 -8.74 22.07
C THR A 747 -20.65 -8.49 20.59
N SER A 748 -21.82 -7.93 20.30
CA SER A 748 -22.15 -7.38 18.99
C SER A 748 -22.03 -5.86 18.92
N GLN A 749 -21.51 -5.21 19.97
CA GLN A 749 -21.41 -3.76 20.05
C GLN A 749 -20.00 -3.31 19.71
N PHE A 750 -19.90 -2.21 18.97
CA PHE A 750 -18.64 -1.49 18.84
C PHE A 750 -18.35 -0.68 20.09
N PHE A 751 -17.08 -0.44 20.36
CA PHE A 751 -16.64 0.48 21.42
C PHE A 751 -17.21 1.90 21.22
N VAL A 752 -17.19 2.38 19.96
CA VAL A 752 -17.90 3.58 19.52
C VAL A 752 -18.85 3.18 18.40
N PRO A 753 -20.15 3.49 18.51
CA PRO A 753 -21.13 3.16 17.47
C PRO A 753 -20.78 3.77 16.11
N ALA A 754 -21.02 3.04 15.03
CA ALA A 754 -20.75 3.51 13.68
C ALA A 754 -21.98 4.27 13.13
N HIS A 755 -21.85 5.59 13.06
CA HIS A 755 -22.87 6.48 12.52
C HIS A 755 -22.36 7.20 11.27
N ASN A 756 -23.11 7.12 10.17
CA ASN A 756 -22.76 7.86 8.98
C ASN A 756 -23.31 9.30 9.07
N TRP A 757 -22.57 10.16 9.76
CA TRP A 757 -22.88 11.59 9.90
C TRP A 757 -22.83 12.38 8.59
N LEU A 758 -22.26 11.80 7.51
CA LEU A 758 -22.34 12.36 6.15
C LEU A 758 -23.72 12.19 5.51
N ARG A 759 -24.60 11.33 6.07
CA ARG A 759 -25.93 11.07 5.55
C ARG A 759 -26.94 11.11 6.69
N ALA A 760 -27.72 12.16 6.73
CA ALA A 760 -28.88 12.25 7.62
C ALA A 760 -30.17 11.92 6.85
N ASP A 761 -31.17 11.41 7.58
CA ASP A 761 -32.56 11.33 7.10
C ASP A 761 -33.23 12.71 7.12
N ASP A 762 -34.48 12.80 6.66
CA ASP A 762 -35.23 14.06 6.62
C ASP A 762 -35.48 14.67 8.03
N LYS A 763 -35.31 13.90 9.10
CA LYS A 763 -35.39 14.32 10.50
C LYS A 763 -34.06 14.69 11.12
N GLY A 764 -32.98 14.63 10.35
CA GLY A 764 -31.62 14.91 10.80
C GLY A 764 -30.93 13.74 11.55
N ASN A 765 -31.53 12.52 11.56
CA ASN A 765 -30.88 11.37 12.17
C ASN A 765 -29.84 10.77 11.24
N PHE A 766 -28.66 10.49 11.76
CA PHE A 766 -27.61 9.84 10.98
C PHE A 766 -27.87 8.35 10.77
N LYS A 767 -27.58 7.87 9.57
CA LYS A 767 -27.68 6.44 9.24
C LYS A 767 -26.71 5.64 10.10
N LYS A 768 -27.22 4.64 10.83
CA LYS A 768 -26.41 3.67 11.58
C LYS A 768 -25.91 2.57 10.66
N TYR A 769 -24.64 2.17 10.84
CA TYR A 769 -24.11 0.95 10.26
C TYR A 769 -24.44 -0.26 11.13
N PRO A 770 -24.53 -1.47 10.54
CA PRO A 770 -24.73 -2.69 11.32
C PRO A 770 -23.52 -2.95 12.24
N ASN A 771 -23.78 -3.46 13.44
CA ASN A 771 -22.74 -3.94 14.32
C ASN A 771 -22.07 -5.21 13.76
N HIS A 772 -20.82 -5.45 14.14
CA HIS A 772 -20.11 -6.69 13.92
C HIS A 772 -20.06 -7.52 15.22
N TYR A 773 -19.49 -8.71 15.16
CA TYR A 773 -19.43 -9.61 16.28
C TYR A 773 -17.97 -9.79 16.72
N HIS A 774 -17.76 -9.73 18.03
CA HIS A 774 -16.44 -9.74 18.66
C HIS A 774 -16.39 -10.83 19.71
N PHE A 775 -15.32 -11.62 19.66
CA PHE A 775 -14.98 -12.60 20.71
C PHE A 775 -13.63 -12.22 21.29
N THR A 776 -13.51 -12.33 22.60
CA THR A 776 -12.25 -12.13 23.33
C THR A 776 -11.98 -13.28 24.27
N ALA A 777 -10.72 -13.67 24.39
CA ALA A 777 -10.23 -14.63 25.36
C ALA A 777 -9.01 -14.04 26.09
N LYS A 778 -9.23 -13.59 27.34
CA LYS A 778 -8.28 -12.85 28.14
C LYS A 778 -7.57 -13.80 29.13
N SER A 779 -6.24 -13.75 29.17
CA SER A 779 -5.42 -14.50 30.11
C SER A 779 -5.40 -13.88 31.53
N GLU A 780 -4.95 -14.63 32.52
CA GLU A 780 -4.40 -14.07 33.72
C GLU A 780 -3.11 -13.30 33.44
N LYS A 781 -2.71 -12.43 34.39
CA LYS A 781 -1.47 -11.67 34.27
C LYS A 781 -0.25 -12.57 34.37
N ALA A 782 0.64 -12.51 33.40
CA ALA A 782 1.89 -13.26 33.36
C ALA A 782 2.98 -12.49 32.61
N LYS A 783 4.26 -12.73 32.94
CA LYS A 783 5.40 -12.20 32.21
C LYS A 783 5.64 -12.94 30.90
N VAL A 784 5.31 -14.21 30.83
CA VAL A 784 5.42 -15.07 29.64
C VAL A 784 4.09 -15.76 29.44
N TYR A 785 3.54 -15.64 28.26
CA TYR A 785 2.29 -16.32 27.89
C TYR A 785 2.37 -16.87 26.47
N ARG A 786 1.68 -17.94 26.22
CA ARG A 786 1.66 -18.60 24.90
C ARG A 786 0.26 -19.08 24.56
N PHE A 787 -0.17 -18.80 23.36
CA PHE A 787 -1.37 -19.40 22.80
C PHE A 787 -0.98 -20.39 21.69
N GLY A 788 -1.70 -21.50 21.61
CA GLY A 788 -1.70 -22.40 20.47
C GLY A 788 -3.11 -22.41 19.89
N THR A 789 -3.28 -22.09 18.61
CA THR A 789 -4.61 -22.08 18.00
C THR A 789 -4.59 -22.91 16.72
N ILE A 790 -5.50 -23.88 16.63
CA ILE A 790 -5.74 -24.62 15.39
C ILE A 790 -6.97 -24.05 14.74
N ILE A 791 -6.88 -23.62 13.49
CA ILE A 791 -8.02 -23.15 12.70
C ILE A 791 -8.22 -24.08 11.52
N ASN A 792 -9.46 -24.51 11.31
CA ASN A 792 -9.87 -25.19 10.09
C ASN A 792 -10.93 -24.37 9.35
N THR A 793 -10.64 -24.02 8.11
CA THR A 793 -11.55 -23.30 7.22
C THR A 793 -12.10 -24.26 6.17
N HIS A 794 -13.42 -24.43 6.11
CA HIS A 794 -14.06 -25.48 5.32
C HIS A 794 -15.49 -25.11 4.89
N ALA A 795 -16.08 -25.92 4.04
CA ALA A 795 -17.53 -25.84 3.75
C ALA A 795 -18.35 -26.32 4.95
N VAL A 796 -19.39 -25.62 5.33
CA VAL A 796 -20.31 -26.00 6.44
C VAL A 796 -20.82 -27.43 6.30
N LYS A 797 -21.13 -27.89 5.06
CA LYS A 797 -21.60 -29.26 4.81
C LYS A 797 -20.57 -30.36 5.07
N TYR A 798 -19.27 -29.97 5.25
CA TYR A 798 -18.21 -30.89 5.59
C TYR A 798 -17.51 -30.38 6.86
N PRO A 799 -18.15 -30.57 8.03
CA PRO A 799 -17.64 -30.03 9.29
C PRO A 799 -16.28 -30.61 9.63
N ALA A 800 -15.45 -29.78 10.20
CA ALA A 800 -14.15 -30.19 10.71
C ALA A 800 -14.34 -31.19 11.87
N LYS A 801 -13.41 -32.15 11.98
CA LYS A 801 -13.28 -32.93 13.19
C LYS A 801 -12.54 -32.10 14.23
N ALA A 802 -13.03 -32.10 15.47
CA ALA A 802 -12.30 -31.49 16.56
C ALA A 802 -10.89 -32.11 16.71
N PRO A 803 -9.88 -31.34 17.16
CA PRO A 803 -8.56 -31.87 17.43
C PRO A 803 -8.61 -33.00 18.49
N GLU A 804 -7.93 -34.10 18.23
CA GLU A 804 -7.77 -35.21 19.16
C GLU A 804 -6.49 -34.96 20.00
N ILE A 805 -6.65 -34.90 21.33
CA ILE A 805 -5.50 -34.79 22.25
C ILE A 805 -5.13 -36.19 22.69
N LEU A 806 -3.93 -36.61 22.34
CA LEU A 806 -3.40 -37.93 22.65
C LEU A 806 -2.94 -38.01 24.13
N GLU A 807 -2.74 -39.26 24.64
CA GLU A 807 -2.30 -39.51 26.00
C GLU A 807 -0.96 -38.86 26.33
N ASP A 808 -0.08 -38.73 25.35
CA ASP A 808 1.23 -38.07 25.48
C ASP A 808 1.19 -36.55 25.32
N GLY A 809 -0.01 -35.99 25.23
CA GLY A 809 -0.24 -34.53 25.12
C GLY A 809 -0.11 -33.96 23.71
N ARG A 810 0.26 -34.76 22.71
CA ARG A 810 0.27 -34.32 21.30
C ARG A 810 -1.14 -34.10 20.78
N ILE A 811 -1.28 -33.18 19.84
CA ILE A 811 -2.55 -32.82 19.22
C ILE A 811 -2.58 -33.36 17.79
N LYS A 812 -3.61 -34.10 17.43
CA LYS A 812 -3.81 -34.61 16.08
C LYS A 812 -4.96 -33.84 15.41
N ALA A 813 -4.69 -33.21 14.28
CA ALA A 813 -5.67 -32.43 13.51
C ALA A 813 -5.38 -32.55 12.01
N GLY A 814 -6.42 -32.82 11.22
CA GLY A 814 -6.35 -32.78 9.75
C GLY A 814 -5.28 -33.65 9.08
N GLY A 815 -4.83 -34.75 9.75
CA GLY A 815 -3.72 -35.57 9.24
C GLY A 815 -2.33 -35.08 9.66
N TRP A 816 -2.27 -34.18 10.64
CA TRP A 816 -1.05 -33.64 11.22
C TRP A 816 -0.97 -33.97 12.70
N LEU A 817 0.24 -34.16 13.20
CA LEU A 817 0.56 -34.36 14.60
C LEU A 817 1.37 -33.19 15.11
N ILE A 818 0.89 -32.53 16.13
CA ILE A 818 1.42 -31.28 16.67
C ILE A 818 1.88 -31.51 18.11
N SER A 819 3.15 -31.21 18.38
CA SER A 819 3.70 -31.07 19.72
C SER A 819 4.03 -29.61 19.95
N VAL A 820 3.57 -28.99 21.03
CA VAL A 820 3.77 -27.56 21.31
C VAL A 820 4.05 -27.32 22.77
N ASN A 821 5.00 -26.45 23.09
CA ASN A 821 5.23 -25.98 24.44
C ASN A 821 4.42 -24.70 24.68
N LEU A 822 3.32 -24.81 25.44
CA LEU A 822 2.51 -23.67 25.86
C LEU A 822 2.92 -23.15 27.25
N LYS A 823 3.71 -23.91 28.02
CA LYS A 823 4.12 -23.52 29.38
C LYS A 823 5.08 -22.33 29.34
N ALA A 824 4.99 -21.46 30.30
CA ALA A 824 5.91 -20.34 30.47
C ALA A 824 7.35 -20.81 30.67
N GLU A 825 7.51 -21.99 31.32
CA GLU A 825 8.80 -22.62 31.55
C GLU A 825 9.33 -23.25 30.27
N GLY A 826 10.64 -23.16 30.10
CA GLY A 826 11.35 -23.70 28.95
C GLY A 826 11.25 -22.81 27.69
N ALA A 827 12.09 -23.13 26.73
CA ALA A 827 12.12 -22.36 25.48
C ALA A 827 10.82 -22.54 24.66
N PRO A 828 10.37 -21.47 23.96
CA PRO A 828 9.24 -21.57 23.06
C PRO A 828 9.58 -22.57 21.94
N SER A 829 8.67 -23.51 21.66
CA SER A 829 8.91 -24.54 20.66
C SER A 829 7.63 -25.22 20.18
N PHE A 830 7.67 -25.67 18.94
CA PHE A 830 6.72 -26.65 18.43
C PHE A 830 7.40 -27.61 17.46
N PHE A 831 6.81 -28.79 17.31
CA PHE A 831 7.13 -29.75 16.27
C PHE A 831 5.85 -30.24 15.64
N ILE A 832 5.76 -30.11 14.32
CA ILE A 832 4.57 -30.51 13.55
C ILE A 832 5.04 -31.46 12.44
N ARG A 833 4.37 -32.59 12.29
CA ARG A 833 4.65 -33.55 11.21
C ARG A 833 3.36 -34.04 10.57
N SER A 834 3.41 -34.26 9.26
CA SER A 834 2.34 -35.00 8.57
C SER A 834 2.31 -36.48 9.04
N THR A 835 1.12 -37.05 9.11
CA THR A 835 0.92 -38.49 9.37
C THR A 835 0.93 -39.31 8.07
N LYS A 836 0.96 -38.69 6.91
CA LYS A 836 0.89 -39.35 5.60
C LYS A 836 2.16 -39.14 4.77
N ASP A 837 2.72 -37.94 4.84
CA ASP A 837 3.86 -37.51 4.02
C ASP A 837 5.13 -37.34 4.85
N LYS A 838 6.29 -37.40 4.21
CA LYS A 838 7.57 -37.05 4.85
C LYS A 838 7.75 -35.53 4.91
N VAL A 839 6.95 -34.90 5.72
CA VAL A 839 6.97 -33.43 5.91
C VAL A 839 6.88 -33.10 7.38
N SER A 840 7.77 -32.24 7.84
CA SER A 840 7.76 -31.72 9.21
C SER A 840 8.28 -30.28 9.29
N ILE A 841 7.89 -29.59 10.35
CA ILE A 841 8.45 -28.30 10.75
C ILE A 841 8.79 -28.33 12.23
N THR A 842 9.95 -27.83 12.57
CA THR A 842 10.44 -27.70 13.93
C THR A 842 10.79 -26.25 14.21
N TYR A 843 10.24 -25.69 15.27
CA TYR A 843 10.64 -24.39 15.80
C TYR A 843 11.30 -24.55 17.17
N LYS A 844 12.47 -23.93 17.36
CA LYS A 844 13.22 -23.88 18.61
C LYS A 844 13.82 -22.49 18.82
N GLY A 845 12.99 -21.55 19.25
CA GLY A 845 13.41 -20.19 19.62
C GLY A 845 14.05 -19.39 18.47
N GLN A 846 15.34 -19.62 18.20
CA GLN A 846 16.07 -18.80 17.22
C GLN A 846 16.02 -19.30 15.78
N GLU A 847 15.55 -20.53 15.56
CA GLU A 847 15.51 -21.09 14.21
C GLU A 847 14.25 -21.92 13.97
N THR A 848 13.89 -22.01 12.70
CA THR A 848 12.81 -22.86 12.20
C THR A 848 13.39 -23.76 11.12
N ILE A 849 13.13 -25.05 11.23
CA ILE A 849 13.62 -26.08 10.32
C ILE A 849 12.42 -26.74 9.66
N VAL A 850 12.37 -26.73 8.35
CA VAL A 850 11.39 -27.47 7.54
C VAL A 850 12.10 -28.61 6.85
N ASP A 851 11.57 -29.84 7.00
CA ASP A 851 11.94 -31.00 6.20
C ASP A 851 10.76 -31.35 5.29
N GLU A 852 10.93 -31.19 4.00
CA GLU A 852 9.94 -31.52 2.99
C GLU A 852 10.52 -32.56 2.04
N ASN A 853 10.13 -33.82 2.21
CA ASN A 853 10.56 -34.95 1.40
C ASN A 853 12.10 -35.18 1.42
N GLY A 854 12.78 -34.90 2.54
CA GLY A 854 14.23 -35.03 2.68
C GLY A 854 15.02 -33.76 2.30
N TYR A 855 14.34 -32.70 1.83
CA TYR A 855 14.96 -31.39 1.65
C TYR A 855 14.80 -30.57 2.93
N VAL A 856 15.91 -30.35 3.62
CA VAL A 856 15.92 -29.61 4.90
C VAL A 856 16.28 -28.16 4.66
N THR A 857 15.36 -27.25 5.05
CA THR A 857 15.58 -25.81 5.03
C THR A 857 15.62 -25.29 6.46
N THR A 858 16.73 -24.65 6.84
CA THR A 858 16.87 -23.98 8.14
C THR A 858 16.75 -22.46 7.95
N MET A 859 15.85 -21.86 8.70
CA MET A 859 15.59 -20.41 8.68
C MET A 859 15.95 -19.80 10.02
N ARG A 860 16.64 -18.68 9.98
CA ARG A 860 16.91 -17.80 11.11
C ARG A 860 16.27 -16.45 10.85
N ASP A 861 16.18 -15.60 11.87
CA ASP A 861 15.67 -14.26 11.69
C ASP A 861 16.49 -13.54 10.63
N LYS A 862 15.83 -13.18 9.55
CA LYS A 862 16.35 -12.19 8.63
C LYS A 862 15.91 -10.84 9.17
N VAL A 863 16.84 -9.95 9.29
CA VAL A 863 16.52 -8.54 9.47
C VAL A 863 15.78 -8.12 8.20
N PRO A 864 14.66 -7.37 8.29
CA PRO A 864 14.01 -6.86 7.09
C PRO A 864 15.02 -6.03 6.34
N GLU A 865 15.37 -6.49 5.17
CA GLU A 865 16.36 -5.89 4.31
C GLU A 865 15.60 -5.22 3.20
N LEU A 866 15.83 -3.92 3.02
CA LEU A 866 15.67 -3.30 1.74
C LEU A 866 16.88 -3.75 0.92
N GLU A 867 16.72 -4.78 0.10
CA GLU A 867 17.55 -4.93 -1.08
C GLU A 867 17.10 -3.82 -2.04
N ILE A 868 17.88 -2.78 -2.11
CA ILE A 868 17.67 -1.70 -3.08
C ILE A 868 18.41 -2.07 -4.35
#